data_4e6e636d79fa4402cbc599c211c798d5
#
_entry.id   4e6e636d79fa4402cbc599c211c798d5
#
_cell.length_a   1.000
_cell.length_b   1.000
_cell.length_c   1.000
_cell.angle_alpha   90.00
_cell.angle_beta   90.00
_cell.angle_gamma   90.00
#
_symmetry.space_group_name_H-M   'P 1'
#
loop_
_entity.id
_entity.type
_entity.pdbx_description
1 polymer ?
#
loop_
_entity_poly.entity_id
_entity_poly.type
_entity_poly.pdbx_seq_one_letter_code
_entity_poly.pdbx_strand_id
1 'polypeptide(L)'
;MTDLVWLIPVFPLIGFLINGLIGRRFPEKAIGWIGTASVGASFVVALFIFLELICMAPDSRSVQKIVYTWMLSGDLNVPIGFLMDPLSMIMMMVVSGVGCIIHAYSIGYMHGEVGFRRYFSYLNLFVFNMLILVSANNFLLMFVGWEGVGLCSYLLIGYYYEKKSASDAGKKAFVVNRVGDFGFLLGMFLIFVTFGTFNYTEVFGAATEKLTQGGTMVTLITLLLFVGATGKSAQIPLFTWLPDAMEGPTPVSALIHAATMVTAGVYMVARCSILFAMAPISLTVVAVIGGATALFAATIGITQYDIKRVLAYSTISQLGYMFMACGVGAFASGIFHLMTHAFFKALLFMAAGSVMHAMSGELDMRKMGDLRKKVPYTHWTYLFGTLAIAGIFPFAGFFSKDEILYYSFQRHEGFWIVGAVAAIMTSFYMFRSVFMTFYGQSRVDHETAHHIHESPPIMIVPLMILAFLSLVGGLVGIPIFEGLNRFGDFVAPVFAPAKAIIEHGAHHDGHHSVSMELILMGVSLAIAILGLLFARWMYVSDPGVPERVIQKFPRLHKLVYNKYWIDELYDFLFVNSIVSFSRFLWKAFDEAVIDGIVNGTGAVVRGWGNALRWIQTGLVKDYALSFLVGVLVVIGYLVLR
;
A
#
# COMPACT_ATOMS: atom_id res chain seq x y z
N MET A 1 2.63 -31.36 4.07
CA MET A 1 1.71 -30.18 4.15
C MET A 1 2.00 -29.15 3.07
N THR A 2 3.24 -28.98 2.65
CA THR A 2 3.64 -28.06 1.56
C THR A 2 2.86 -28.24 0.25
N ASP A 3 2.39 -29.45 -0.06
CA ASP A 3 1.51 -29.70 -1.22
C ASP A 3 0.16 -28.96 -1.17
N LEU A 4 -0.27 -28.51 0.01
CA LEU A 4 -1.53 -27.82 0.23
C LEU A 4 -1.44 -26.29 0.19
N VAL A 5 -0.28 -25.74 -0.17
CA VAL A 5 -0.04 -24.28 -0.18
C VAL A 5 -1.06 -23.50 -1.04
N TRP A 6 -1.52 -24.09 -2.13
CA TRP A 6 -2.53 -23.50 -3.02
C TRP A 6 -3.88 -23.25 -2.33
N LEU A 7 -4.17 -23.96 -1.23
CA LEU A 7 -5.37 -23.72 -0.44
C LEU A 7 -5.33 -22.37 0.28
N ILE A 8 -4.13 -21.85 0.61
CA ILE A 8 -3.99 -20.58 1.32
C ILE A 8 -4.69 -19.43 0.57
N PRO A 9 -4.42 -19.15 -0.71
CA PRO A 9 -5.17 -18.14 -1.46
C PRO A 9 -6.59 -18.61 -1.85
N VAL A 10 -6.84 -19.90 -2.04
CA VAL A 10 -8.13 -20.40 -2.52
C VAL A 10 -9.25 -20.20 -1.48
N PHE A 11 -8.99 -20.33 -0.18
CA PHE A 11 -10.03 -20.13 0.82
C PHE A 11 -10.63 -18.71 0.81
N PRO A 12 -9.88 -17.60 0.79
CA PRO A 12 -10.47 -16.28 0.64
C PRO A 12 -11.20 -16.08 -0.69
N LEU A 13 -10.72 -16.71 -1.78
CA LEU A 13 -11.43 -16.71 -3.06
C LEU A 13 -12.81 -17.39 -2.92
N ILE A 14 -12.90 -18.52 -2.23
CA ILE A 14 -14.18 -19.18 -1.94
C ILE A 14 -15.09 -18.25 -1.12
N GLY A 15 -14.55 -17.59 -0.08
CA GLY A 15 -15.29 -16.61 0.71
C GLY A 15 -15.83 -15.45 -0.15
N PHE A 16 -15.00 -14.93 -1.06
CA PHE A 16 -15.40 -13.93 -2.04
C PHE A 16 -16.55 -14.41 -2.94
N LEU A 17 -16.44 -15.61 -3.52
CA LEU A 17 -17.44 -16.18 -4.42
C LEU A 17 -18.76 -16.44 -3.69
N ILE A 18 -18.73 -17.05 -2.50
CA ILE A 18 -19.94 -17.32 -1.71
C ILE A 18 -20.64 -16.01 -1.36
N ASN A 19 -19.93 -15.05 -0.76
CA ASN A 19 -20.51 -13.77 -0.35
C ASN A 19 -20.93 -12.92 -1.56
N GLY A 20 -20.18 -12.95 -2.66
CA GLY A 20 -20.47 -12.20 -3.87
C GLY A 20 -21.67 -12.72 -4.65
N LEU A 21 -21.73 -14.03 -4.90
CA LEU A 21 -22.73 -14.65 -5.78
C LEU A 21 -24.02 -15.01 -5.05
N ILE A 22 -23.91 -15.70 -3.91
CA ILE A 22 -25.04 -16.24 -3.17
C ILE A 22 -25.34 -15.54 -1.85
N GLY A 23 -24.50 -14.63 -1.39
CA GLY A 23 -24.63 -13.93 -0.11
C GLY A 23 -25.94 -13.15 0.07
N ARG A 24 -26.70 -12.85 -1.01
CA ARG A 24 -28.04 -12.25 -0.90
C ARG A 24 -29.04 -13.11 -0.14
N ARG A 25 -28.78 -14.42 -0.03
CA ARG A 25 -29.65 -15.38 0.63
C ARG A 25 -29.31 -15.55 2.11
N PHE A 26 -28.22 -14.97 2.58
CA PHE A 26 -27.70 -15.13 3.94
C PHE A 26 -27.93 -13.88 4.80
N PRO A 27 -28.17 -14.05 6.11
CA PRO A 27 -28.19 -12.94 7.05
C PRO A 27 -26.77 -12.35 7.23
N GLU A 28 -26.67 -11.08 7.64
CA GLU A 28 -25.40 -10.37 7.83
C GLU A 28 -24.37 -11.15 8.65
N LYS A 29 -24.81 -11.75 9.78
CA LYS A 29 -23.95 -12.56 10.64
C LYS A 29 -23.31 -13.73 9.90
N ALA A 30 -24.06 -14.42 9.02
CA ALA A 30 -23.52 -15.53 8.24
C ALA A 30 -22.51 -15.04 7.20
N ILE A 31 -22.78 -13.93 6.50
CA ILE A 31 -21.87 -13.31 5.55
C ILE A 31 -20.54 -12.94 6.23
N GLY A 32 -20.62 -12.29 7.40
CA GLY A 32 -19.44 -11.91 8.17
C GLY A 32 -18.60 -13.11 8.61
N TRP A 33 -19.26 -14.16 9.14
CA TRP A 33 -18.54 -15.36 9.57
C TRP A 33 -18.01 -16.21 8.41
N ILE A 34 -18.69 -16.28 7.26
CA ILE A 34 -18.16 -16.94 6.05
C ILE A 34 -16.87 -16.24 5.61
N GLY A 35 -16.88 -14.89 5.53
CA GLY A 35 -15.71 -14.11 5.20
C GLY A 35 -14.57 -14.32 6.18
N THR A 36 -14.84 -14.26 7.48
CA THR A 36 -13.83 -14.45 8.53
C THR A 36 -13.27 -15.88 8.55
N ALA A 37 -14.14 -16.88 8.47
CA ALA A 37 -13.74 -18.28 8.51
C ALA A 37 -12.90 -18.71 7.30
N SER A 38 -13.18 -18.14 6.12
CA SER A 38 -12.39 -18.41 4.92
C SER A 38 -10.93 -17.92 5.08
N VAL A 39 -10.74 -16.71 5.62
CA VAL A 39 -9.39 -16.18 5.91
C VAL A 39 -8.75 -16.93 7.09
N GLY A 40 -9.53 -17.31 8.10
CA GLY A 40 -9.06 -18.13 9.22
C GLY A 40 -8.58 -19.52 8.78
N ALA A 41 -9.26 -20.15 7.81
CA ALA A 41 -8.81 -21.41 7.21
C ALA A 41 -7.48 -21.26 6.48
N SER A 42 -7.28 -20.15 5.75
CA SER A 42 -5.98 -19.81 5.16
C SER A 42 -4.89 -19.70 6.21
N PHE A 43 -5.16 -19.02 7.32
CA PHE A 43 -4.21 -18.87 8.43
C PHE A 43 -3.83 -20.23 9.04
N VAL A 44 -4.80 -21.11 9.26
CA VAL A 44 -4.56 -22.45 9.80
C VAL A 44 -3.65 -23.27 8.87
N VAL A 45 -3.90 -23.27 7.57
CA VAL A 45 -3.03 -23.97 6.60
C VAL A 45 -1.63 -23.33 6.58
N ALA A 46 -1.54 -22.00 6.55
CA ALA A 46 -0.27 -21.29 6.60
C ALA A 46 0.52 -21.62 7.88
N LEU A 47 -0.15 -21.71 9.03
CA LEU A 47 0.47 -22.07 10.30
C LEU A 47 1.07 -23.49 10.27
N PHE A 48 0.35 -24.46 9.73
CA PHE A 48 0.87 -25.83 9.62
C PHE A 48 2.09 -25.91 8.69
N ILE A 49 2.07 -25.21 7.54
CA ILE A 49 3.21 -25.16 6.63
C ILE A 49 4.39 -24.43 7.30
N PHE A 50 4.13 -23.34 8.01
CA PHE A 50 5.15 -22.60 8.76
C PHE A 50 5.84 -23.48 9.82
N LEU A 51 5.07 -24.25 10.58
CA LEU A 51 5.63 -25.20 11.56
C LEU A 51 6.46 -26.28 10.89
N GLU A 52 6.04 -26.77 9.71
CA GLU A 52 6.84 -27.73 8.92
C GLU A 52 8.16 -27.12 8.48
N LEU A 53 8.16 -25.86 7.95
CA LEU A 53 9.38 -25.15 7.53
C LEU A 53 10.36 -24.90 8.69
N ILE A 54 9.87 -24.58 9.88
CA ILE A 54 10.73 -24.38 11.06
C ILE A 54 11.50 -25.66 11.39
N CYS A 55 10.89 -26.83 11.21
CA CYS A 55 11.53 -28.12 11.48
C CYS A 55 12.54 -28.55 10.39
N MET A 56 12.54 -27.90 9.22
CA MET A 56 13.50 -28.18 8.13
C MET A 56 14.87 -27.55 8.42
N ALA A 57 15.92 -28.18 7.87
CA ALA A 57 17.25 -27.57 7.88
C ALA A 57 17.24 -26.22 7.13
N PRO A 58 18.00 -25.21 7.56
CA PRO A 58 17.98 -23.86 6.98
C PRO A 58 18.08 -23.83 5.45
N ASP A 59 18.99 -24.61 4.89
CA ASP A 59 19.25 -24.68 3.44
C ASP A 59 18.13 -25.35 2.64
N SER A 60 17.23 -26.10 3.29
CA SER A 60 16.09 -26.78 2.66
C SER A 60 14.76 -26.04 2.83
N ARG A 61 14.75 -24.86 3.46
CA ARG A 61 13.55 -24.05 3.72
C ARG A 61 13.05 -23.29 2.48
N SER A 62 13.25 -23.82 1.30
CA SER A 62 12.74 -23.24 0.05
C SER A 62 12.08 -24.33 -0.78
N VAL A 63 10.76 -24.32 -0.81
CA VAL A 63 9.96 -25.32 -1.54
C VAL A 63 9.09 -24.60 -2.56
N GLN A 64 9.16 -25.04 -3.82
CA GLN A 64 8.36 -24.51 -4.89
C GLN A 64 7.31 -25.54 -5.33
N LYS A 65 6.05 -25.11 -5.47
CA LYS A 65 4.95 -25.94 -5.97
C LYS A 65 4.32 -25.30 -7.20
N ILE A 66 4.51 -25.93 -8.36
CA ILE A 66 3.82 -25.58 -9.59
C ILE A 66 2.47 -26.30 -9.61
N VAL A 67 1.39 -25.54 -9.80
CA VAL A 67 0.03 -26.08 -9.89
C VAL A 67 -0.41 -26.24 -11.33
N TYR A 68 -0.11 -25.23 -12.17
CA TYR A 68 -0.57 -25.19 -13.55
C TYR A 68 0.35 -24.31 -14.40
N THR A 69 0.57 -24.67 -15.66
CA THR A 69 1.25 -23.80 -16.62
C THR A 69 0.25 -22.84 -17.25
N TRP A 70 0.36 -21.57 -16.93
CA TRP A 70 -0.59 -20.54 -17.38
C TRP A 70 -0.32 -20.09 -18.83
N MET A 71 0.93 -19.72 -19.13
CA MET A 71 1.33 -19.29 -20.46
C MET A 71 2.52 -20.10 -20.93
N LEU A 72 2.39 -20.65 -22.13
CA LEU A 72 3.47 -21.33 -22.84
C LEU A 72 3.48 -20.81 -24.28
N SER A 73 4.54 -20.08 -24.67
CA SER A 73 4.67 -19.53 -26.01
C SER A 73 6.16 -19.41 -26.38
N GLY A 74 6.66 -20.28 -27.25
CA GLY A 74 8.10 -20.38 -27.52
C GLY A 74 8.87 -20.65 -26.23
N ASP A 75 9.86 -19.83 -25.93
CA ASP A 75 10.68 -19.94 -24.71
C ASP A 75 10.00 -19.38 -23.47
N LEU A 76 8.89 -18.64 -23.62
CA LEU A 76 8.15 -18.09 -22.50
C LEU A 76 7.33 -19.19 -21.82
N ASN A 77 7.72 -19.56 -20.61
CA ASN A 77 6.99 -20.48 -19.74
C ASN A 77 6.65 -19.78 -18.40
N VAL A 78 5.37 -19.48 -18.18
CA VAL A 78 4.89 -18.84 -16.95
C VAL A 78 3.95 -19.79 -16.21
N PRO A 79 4.41 -20.41 -15.13
CA PRO A 79 3.56 -21.25 -14.29
C PRO A 79 2.74 -20.45 -13.30
N ILE A 80 1.57 -20.94 -12.91
CA ILE A 80 0.95 -20.62 -11.63
C ILE A 80 1.62 -21.51 -10.59
N GLY A 81 2.56 -20.91 -9.87
CA GLY A 81 3.37 -21.61 -8.89
C GLY A 81 3.52 -20.82 -7.60
N PHE A 82 3.66 -21.50 -6.50
CA PHE A 82 3.79 -20.94 -5.18
C PHE A 82 5.18 -21.24 -4.60
N LEU A 83 5.83 -20.22 -4.05
CA LEU A 83 7.09 -20.32 -3.37
C LEU A 83 6.86 -20.24 -1.85
N MET A 84 7.28 -21.27 -1.15
CA MET A 84 7.27 -21.37 0.30
C MET A 84 8.71 -21.28 0.80
N ASP A 85 9.08 -20.11 1.25
CA ASP A 85 10.35 -19.85 1.92
C ASP A 85 10.10 -18.99 3.17
N PRO A 86 11.08 -18.76 4.03
CA PRO A 86 10.88 -17.97 5.25
C PRO A 86 10.23 -16.59 5.01
N LEU A 87 10.59 -15.90 3.94
CA LEU A 87 10.05 -14.57 3.62
C LEU A 87 8.57 -14.64 3.23
N SER A 88 8.21 -15.51 2.28
CA SER A 88 6.81 -15.67 1.85
C SER A 88 5.93 -16.20 2.96
N MET A 89 6.44 -17.12 3.80
CA MET A 89 5.67 -17.67 4.91
C MET A 89 5.37 -16.65 6.00
N ILE A 90 6.33 -15.79 6.38
CA ILE A 90 6.06 -14.68 7.29
C ILE A 90 4.95 -13.79 6.74
N MET A 91 5.02 -13.44 5.45
CA MET A 91 4.00 -12.62 4.81
C MET A 91 2.63 -13.31 4.78
N MET A 92 2.58 -14.61 4.42
CA MET A 92 1.31 -15.37 4.43
C MET A 92 0.69 -15.44 5.82
N MET A 93 1.50 -15.64 6.87
CA MET A 93 1.05 -15.64 8.27
C MET A 93 0.51 -14.26 8.70
N VAL A 94 1.22 -13.19 8.35
CA VAL A 94 0.80 -11.81 8.67
C VAL A 94 -0.49 -11.46 7.94
N VAL A 95 -0.56 -11.70 6.63
CA VAL A 95 -1.73 -11.36 5.80
C VAL A 95 -2.98 -12.13 6.22
N SER A 96 -2.87 -13.44 6.44
CA SER A 96 -4.02 -14.28 6.82
C SER A 96 -4.38 -14.12 8.30
N GLY A 97 -3.40 -14.05 9.20
CA GLY A 97 -3.64 -13.96 10.64
C GLY A 97 -4.22 -12.59 11.04
N VAL A 98 -3.53 -11.50 10.72
CA VAL A 98 -4.04 -10.15 11.00
C VAL A 98 -5.29 -9.87 10.17
N GLY A 99 -5.34 -10.35 8.92
CA GLY A 99 -6.52 -10.27 8.07
C GLY A 99 -7.75 -10.92 8.70
N CYS A 100 -7.64 -12.12 9.28
CA CYS A 100 -8.72 -12.81 9.99
C CYS A 100 -9.23 -11.98 11.19
N ILE A 101 -8.32 -11.42 11.98
CA ILE A 101 -8.67 -10.55 13.13
C ILE A 101 -9.44 -9.31 12.66
N ILE A 102 -9.00 -8.68 11.56
CA ILE A 102 -9.68 -7.51 10.98
C ILE A 102 -11.07 -7.90 10.44
N HIS A 103 -11.23 -9.07 9.80
CA HIS A 103 -12.53 -9.55 9.35
C HIS A 103 -13.49 -9.74 10.52
N ALA A 104 -13.04 -10.36 11.63
CA ALA A 104 -13.85 -10.52 12.84
C ALA A 104 -14.30 -9.17 13.43
N TYR A 105 -13.38 -8.20 13.55
CA TYR A 105 -13.69 -6.84 13.97
C TYR A 105 -14.72 -6.17 13.05
N SER A 106 -14.60 -6.39 11.74
CA SER A 106 -15.48 -5.78 10.72
C SER A 106 -16.94 -6.22 10.86
N ILE A 107 -17.22 -7.39 11.45
CA ILE A 107 -18.61 -7.85 11.68
C ILE A 107 -19.35 -6.87 12.61
N GLY A 108 -18.69 -6.40 13.66
CA GLY A 108 -19.27 -5.41 14.57
C GLY A 108 -19.28 -4.00 14.00
N TYR A 109 -18.17 -3.61 13.37
CA TYR A 109 -18.00 -2.25 12.85
C TYR A 109 -18.97 -1.91 11.71
N MET A 110 -19.25 -2.84 10.81
CA MET A 110 -20.10 -2.67 9.63
C MET A 110 -21.55 -3.11 9.85
N HIS A 111 -21.92 -3.43 11.10
CA HIS A 111 -23.28 -3.92 11.41
C HIS A 111 -24.33 -2.87 11.03
N GLY A 112 -25.36 -3.31 10.27
CA GLY A 112 -26.44 -2.43 9.79
C GLY A 112 -26.11 -1.63 8.51
N GLU A 113 -24.91 -1.76 7.95
CA GLU A 113 -24.56 -1.10 6.69
C GLU A 113 -25.21 -1.77 5.48
N VAL A 114 -25.86 -1.00 4.63
CA VAL A 114 -26.59 -1.50 3.42
C VAL A 114 -25.65 -2.30 2.50
N GLY A 115 -24.41 -1.94 2.42
CA GLY A 115 -23.38 -2.61 1.61
C GLY A 115 -22.63 -3.76 2.28
N PHE A 116 -23.06 -4.27 3.45
CA PHE A 116 -22.35 -5.26 4.25
C PHE A 116 -21.82 -6.46 3.45
N ARG A 117 -22.66 -7.04 2.59
CA ARG A 117 -22.28 -8.16 1.71
C ARG A 117 -21.16 -7.77 0.74
N ARG A 118 -21.29 -6.61 0.07
CA ARG A 118 -20.29 -6.09 -0.88
C ARG A 118 -18.96 -5.85 -0.18
N TYR A 119 -19.00 -5.32 1.03
CA TYR A 119 -17.83 -5.09 1.87
C TYR A 119 -17.05 -6.37 2.12
N PHE A 120 -17.68 -7.42 2.67
CA PHE A 120 -17.00 -8.69 2.94
C PHE A 120 -16.51 -9.40 1.68
N SER A 121 -17.25 -9.28 0.57
CA SER A 121 -16.77 -9.80 -0.72
C SER A 121 -15.47 -9.13 -1.14
N TYR A 122 -15.40 -7.81 -1.10
CA TYR A 122 -14.19 -7.06 -1.48
C TYR A 122 -13.02 -7.32 -0.52
N LEU A 123 -13.31 -7.47 0.77
CA LEU A 123 -12.29 -7.77 1.77
C LEU A 123 -11.64 -9.15 1.52
N ASN A 124 -12.44 -10.17 1.24
CA ASN A 124 -11.95 -11.50 0.90
C ASN A 124 -11.16 -11.50 -0.42
N LEU A 125 -11.64 -10.80 -1.44
CA LEU A 125 -10.92 -10.65 -2.73
C LEU A 125 -9.57 -9.96 -2.53
N PHE A 126 -9.51 -8.98 -1.63
CA PHE A 126 -8.28 -8.29 -1.28
C PHE A 126 -7.24 -9.23 -0.66
N VAL A 127 -7.66 -10.02 0.33
CA VAL A 127 -6.79 -11.01 0.99
C VAL A 127 -6.33 -12.08 -0.01
N PHE A 128 -7.23 -12.57 -0.89
CA PHE A 128 -6.87 -13.49 -1.97
C PHE A 128 -5.73 -12.93 -2.83
N ASN A 129 -5.88 -11.71 -3.36
CA ASN A 129 -4.87 -11.11 -4.23
C ASN A 129 -3.55 -10.86 -3.50
N MET A 130 -3.61 -10.46 -2.23
CA MET A 130 -2.39 -10.26 -1.43
C MET A 130 -1.67 -11.58 -1.18
N LEU A 131 -2.40 -12.67 -0.93
CA LEU A 131 -1.81 -14.00 -0.77
C LEU A 131 -1.21 -14.51 -2.07
N ILE A 132 -1.82 -14.26 -3.24
CA ILE A 132 -1.20 -14.53 -4.55
C ILE A 132 0.11 -13.76 -4.70
N LEU A 133 0.13 -12.46 -4.36
CA LEU A 133 1.31 -11.61 -4.47
C LEU A 133 2.49 -12.19 -3.67
N VAL A 134 2.27 -12.50 -2.39
CA VAL A 134 3.37 -12.89 -1.48
C VAL A 134 3.80 -14.35 -1.65
N SER A 135 2.96 -15.19 -2.25
CA SER A 135 3.28 -16.60 -2.50
C SER A 135 3.77 -16.90 -3.92
N ALA A 136 3.73 -15.91 -4.82
CA ALA A 136 4.15 -16.08 -6.21
C ALA A 136 5.60 -16.59 -6.32
N ASN A 137 5.85 -17.47 -7.28
CA ASN A 137 7.19 -17.98 -7.61
C ASN A 137 7.84 -17.26 -8.80
N ASN A 138 7.14 -16.29 -9.38
CA ASN A 138 7.61 -15.52 -10.52
C ASN A 138 7.06 -14.09 -10.53
N PHE A 139 7.73 -13.19 -11.27
CA PHE A 139 7.38 -11.77 -11.32
C PHE A 139 6.00 -11.51 -11.91
N LEU A 140 5.56 -12.29 -12.91
CA LEU A 140 4.27 -12.06 -13.55
C LEU A 140 3.11 -12.43 -12.63
N LEU A 141 3.19 -13.55 -11.90
CA LEU A 141 2.18 -13.92 -10.92
C LEU A 141 2.16 -12.94 -9.72
N MET A 142 3.34 -12.46 -9.29
CA MET A 142 3.43 -11.37 -8.30
C MET A 142 2.70 -10.13 -8.81
N PHE A 143 2.88 -9.77 -10.08
CA PHE A 143 2.24 -8.60 -10.68
C PHE A 143 0.71 -8.76 -10.78
N VAL A 144 0.20 -9.97 -11.05
CA VAL A 144 -1.26 -10.24 -10.99
C VAL A 144 -1.83 -9.94 -9.60
N GLY A 145 -1.17 -10.43 -8.54
CA GLY A 145 -1.56 -10.08 -7.17
C GLY A 145 -1.42 -8.60 -6.87
N TRP A 146 -0.36 -7.95 -7.39
CA TRP A 146 -0.07 -6.52 -7.25
C TRP A 146 -1.17 -5.63 -7.83
N GLU A 147 -1.65 -5.96 -9.02
CA GLU A 147 -2.76 -5.28 -9.66
C GLU A 147 -4.09 -5.57 -8.96
N GLY A 148 -4.28 -6.83 -8.54
CA GLY A 148 -5.46 -7.24 -7.82
C GLY A 148 -5.66 -6.50 -6.49
N VAL A 149 -4.60 -6.30 -5.70
CA VAL A 149 -4.70 -5.49 -4.47
C VAL A 149 -4.94 -4.00 -4.80
N GLY A 150 -4.42 -3.50 -5.92
CA GLY A 150 -4.70 -2.16 -6.43
C GLY A 150 -6.19 -1.96 -6.75
N LEU A 151 -6.78 -2.90 -7.49
CA LEU A 151 -8.23 -2.90 -7.79
C LEU A 151 -9.08 -2.97 -6.50
N CYS A 152 -8.74 -3.89 -5.59
CA CYS A 152 -9.49 -4.04 -4.34
C CYS A 152 -9.38 -2.81 -3.46
N SER A 153 -8.23 -2.13 -3.43
CA SER A 153 -8.07 -0.86 -2.71
C SER A 153 -8.97 0.23 -3.28
N TYR A 154 -9.05 0.36 -4.61
CA TYR A 154 -9.99 1.27 -5.26
C TYR A 154 -11.43 1.02 -4.81
N LEU A 155 -11.89 -0.23 -4.85
CA LEU A 155 -13.25 -0.63 -4.46
C LEU A 155 -13.54 -0.40 -2.98
N LEU A 156 -12.55 -0.57 -2.11
CA LEU A 156 -12.69 -0.47 -0.66
C LEU A 156 -12.53 0.98 -0.17
N ILE A 157 -11.62 1.77 -0.73
CA ILE A 157 -11.48 3.21 -0.43
C ILE A 157 -12.71 3.96 -0.92
N GLY A 158 -13.15 3.66 -2.14
CA GLY A 158 -14.38 4.19 -2.74
C GLY A 158 -15.65 3.49 -2.28
N TYR A 159 -15.65 2.77 -1.15
CA TYR A 159 -16.81 2.00 -0.68
C TYR A 159 -18.07 2.85 -0.55
N TYR A 160 -17.95 4.05 0.02
CA TYR A 160 -19.00 5.05 0.12
C TYR A 160 -19.08 5.90 -1.16
N TYR A 161 -19.23 5.25 -2.33
CA TYR A 161 -19.17 5.88 -3.66
C TYR A 161 -20.17 7.01 -3.89
N GLU A 162 -21.24 7.08 -3.12
CA GLU A 162 -22.20 8.19 -3.13
C GLU A 162 -21.59 9.49 -2.61
N LYS A 163 -20.58 9.39 -1.74
CA LYS A 163 -19.78 10.54 -1.30
C LYS A 163 -18.72 10.84 -2.36
N LYS A 164 -18.77 12.05 -2.93
CA LYS A 164 -17.79 12.48 -3.93
C LYS A 164 -16.34 12.35 -3.43
N SER A 165 -16.08 12.72 -2.18
CA SER A 165 -14.74 12.61 -1.56
C SER A 165 -14.22 11.17 -1.57
N ALA A 166 -15.04 10.18 -1.23
CA ALA A 166 -14.65 8.77 -1.24
C ALA A 166 -14.42 8.25 -2.67
N SER A 167 -15.29 8.63 -3.62
CA SER A 167 -15.12 8.27 -5.02
C SER A 167 -13.84 8.86 -5.61
N ASP A 168 -13.54 10.13 -5.32
CA ASP A 168 -12.34 10.81 -5.79
C ASP A 168 -11.08 10.23 -5.12
N ALA A 169 -11.13 9.91 -3.83
CA ALA A 169 -10.04 9.25 -3.10
C ALA A 169 -9.71 7.86 -3.69
N GLY A 170 -10.74 7.07 -4.00
CA GLY A 170 -10.56 5.77 -4.66
C GLY A 170 -9.88 5.91 -6.03
N LYS A 171 -10.37 6.81 -6.88
CA LYS A 171 -9.75 7.12 -8.19
C LYS A 171 -8.31 7.57 -8.05
N LYS A 172 -8.03 8.49 -7.13
CA LYS A 172 -6.67 8.98 -6.86
C LYS A 172 -5.75 7.82 -6.45
N ALA A 173 -6.18 6.98 -5.51
CA ALA A 173 -5.42 5.82 -5.09
C ALA A 173 -5.10 4.89 -6.27
N PHE A 174 -6.08 4.60 -7.13
CA PHE A 174 -5.86 3.73 -8.28
C PHE A 174 -4.89 4.34 -9.31
N VAL A 175 -5.10 5.61 -9.69
CA VAL A 175 -4.29 6.28 -10.73
C VAL A 175 -2.84 6.50 -10.28
N VAL A 176 -2.62 6.98 -9.04
CA VAL A 176 -1.27 7.20 -8.50
C VAL A 176 -0.50 5.88 -8.41
N ASN A 177 -1.16 4.80 -7.95
CA ASN A 177 -0.53 3.48 -7.93
C ASN A 177 -0.20 2.99 -9.35
N ARG A 178 -1.07 3.25 -10.35
CA ARG A 178 -0.83 2.86 -11.74
C ARG A 178 0.44 3.50 -12.33
N VAL A 179 0.75 4.73 -11.94
CA VAL A 179 2.03 5.36 -12.33
C VAL A 179 3.22 4.54 -11.81
N GLY A 180 3.16 4.08 -10.55
CA GLY A 180 4.16 3.16 -10.00
C GLY A 180 4.20 1.81 -10.73
N ASP A 181 3.03 1.23 -10.98
CA ASP A 181 2.87 -0.07 -11.64
C ASP A 181 3.47 -0.08 -13.06
N PHE A 182 3.44 1.06 -13.76
CA PHE A 182 4.12 1.22 -15.05
C PHE A 182 5.63 1.04 -14.93
N GLY A 183 6.25 1.63 -13.89
CA GLY A 183 7.66 1.39 -13.59
C GLY A 183 7.97 -0.09 -13.32
N PHE A 184 7.12 -0.75 -12.51
CA PHE A 184 7.26 -2.19 -12.25
C PHE A 184 7.22 -3.02 -13.52
N LEU A 185 6.26 -2.74 -14.43
CA LEU A 185 6.14 -3.42 -15.73
C LEU A 185 7.40 -3.27 -16.58
N LEU A 186 7.94 -2.06 -16.68
CA LEU A 186 9.18 -1.83 -17.44
C LEU A 186 10.37 -2.59 -16.83
N GLY A 187 10.49 -2.59 -15.49
CA GLY A 187 11.50 -3.39 -14.78
C GLY A 187 11.36 -4.88 -15.07
N MET A 188 10.14 -5.39 -15.06
CA MET A 188 9.83 -6.78 -15.37
C MET A 188 10.15 -7.13 -16.83
N PHE A 189 9.87 -6.24 -17.79
CA PHE A 189 10.25 -6.45 -19.19
C PHE A 189 11.77 -6.50 -19.37
N LEU A 190 12.52 -5.64 -18.67
CA LEU A 190 13.98 -5.71 -18.69
C LEU A 190 14.52 -7.01 -18.07
N ILE A 191 13.88 -7.53 -17.02
CA ILE A 191 14.20 -8.86 -16.47
C ILE A 191 14.00 -9.91 -17.55
N PHE A 192 12.88 -9.93 -18.25
CA PHE A 192 12.62 -10.92 -19.29
C PHE A 192 13.62 -10.83 -20.45
N VAL A 193 13.90 -9.62 -20.93
CA VAL A 193 14.89 -9.42 -22.01
C VAL A 193 16.29 -9.90 -21.60
N THR A 194 16.65 -9.72 -20.33
CA THR A 194 17.98 -10.10 -19.81
C THR A 194 18.09 -11.59 -19.53
N PHE A 195 17.07 -12.18 -18.91
CA PHE A 195 17.13 -13.55 -18.39
C PHE A 195 16.39 -14.57 -19.26
N GLY A 196 15.40 -14.16 -20.07
CA GLY A 196 14.52 -15.04 -20.84
C GLY A 196 13.42 -15.70 -20.01
N THR A 197 13.30 -15.35 -18.72
CA THR A 197 12.37 -15.97 -17.78
C THR A 197 11.88 -14.96 -16.74
N PHE A 198 10.72 -15.26 -16.12
CA PHE A 198 10.20 -14.53 -14.97
C PHE A 198 10.37 -15.28 -13.64
N ASN A 199 10.81 -16.54 -13.65
CA ASN A 199 10.95 -17.37 -12.46
C ASN A 199 12.04 -16.83 -11.53
N TYR A 200 11.74 -16.71 -10.24
CA TYR A 200 12.69 -16.17 -9.25
C TYR A 200 13.95 -16.99 -9.14
N THR A 201 13.84 -18.32 -9.07
CA THR A 201 14.99 -19.21 -8.95
C THR A 201 15.95 -19.10 -10.12
N GLU A 202 15.42 -18.97 -11.33
CA GLU A 202 16.22 -18.82 -12.56
C GLU A 202 16.85 -17.42 -12.64
N VAL A 203 16.06 -16.36 -12.36
CA VAL A 203 16.54 -14.97 -12.41
C VAL A 203 17.62 -14.74 -11.35
N PHE A 204 17.35 -15.13 -10.09
CA PHE A 204 18.29 -14.88 -8.99
C PHE A 204 19.53 -15.80 -9.08
N GLY A 205 19.37 -17.04 -9.54
CA GLY A 205 20.49 -17.96 -9.75
C GLY A 205 21.46 -17.50 -10.84
N ALA A 206 20.94 -16.89 -11.91
CA ALA A 206 21.74 -16.40 -13.04
C ALA A 206 22.16 -14.91 -12.88
N ALA A 207 21.76 -14.23 -11.79
CA ALA A 207 21.97 -12.79 -11.67
C ALA A 207 23.45 -12.39 -11.72
N THR A 208 24.32 -13.08 -10.98
CA THR A 208 25.76 -12.80 -10.92
C THR A 208 26.52 -13.16 -12.20
N GLU A 209 25.96 -14.07 -13.02
CA GLU A 209 26.56 -14.46 -14.30
C GLU A 209 26.17 -13.49 -15.42
N LYS A 210 24.90 -13.08 -15.46
CA LYS A 210 24.36 -12.25 -16.56
C LYS A 210 24.47 -10.74 -16.31
N LEU A 211 24.60 -10.31 -15.08
CA LEU A 211 24.65 -8.89 -14.71
C LEU A 211 25.97 -8.56 -14.01
N THR A 212 26.53 -7.41 -14.35
CA THR A 212 27.70 -6.88 -13.65
C THR A 212 27.28 -6.09 -12.43
N GLN A 213 27.94 -6.30 -11.30
CA GLN A 213 27.71 -5.51 -10.08
C GLN A 213 27.96 -4.01 -10.36
N GLY A 214 27.02 -3.14 -9.98
CA GLY A 214 27.04 -1.71 -10.29
C GLY A 214 26.75 -1.37 -11.75
N GLY A 215 26.46 -2.36 -12.60
CA GLY A 215 26.17 -2.16 -14.02
C GLY A 215 24.87 -1.41 -14.27
N THR A 216 24.76 -0.79 -15.45
CA THR A 216 23.58 0.02 -15.84
C THR A 216 22.31 -0.82 -15.88
N MET A 217 22.36 -2.06 -16.40
CA MET A 217 21.18 -2.90 -16.55
C MET A 217 20.55 -3.27 -15.20
N VAL A 218 21.35 -3.74 -14.22
CA VAL A 218 20.84 -4.09 -12.89
C VAL A 218 20.34 -2.85 -12.14
N THR A 219 21.00 -1.69 -12.33
CA THR A 219 20.56 -0.42 -11.77
C THR A 219 19.21 0.01 -12.34
N LEU A 220 19.01 -0.08 -13.66
CA LEU A 220 17.74 0.25 -14.30
C LEU A 220 16.61 -0.69 -13.85
N ILE A 221 16.85 -2.01 -13.84
CA ILE A 221 15.87 -3.00 -13.38
C ILE A 221 15.42 -2.66 -11.96
N THR A 222 16.37 -2.48 -11.04
CA THR A 222 16.06 -2.25 -9.62
C THR A 222 15.41 -0.91 -9.35
N LEU A 223 15.80 0.17 -10.05
CA LEU A 223 15.15 1.48 -9.93
C LEU A 223 13.72 1.44 -10.47
N LEU A 224 13.48 0.77 -11.60
CA LEU A 224 12.13 0.64 -12.18
C LEU A 224 11.22 -0.21 -11.27
N LEU A 225 11.72 -1.30 -10.69
CA LEU A 225 10.98 -2.06 -9.68
C LEU A 225 10.70 -1.18 -8.45
N PHE A 226 11.67 -0.36 -8.03
CA PHE A 226 11.48 0.55 -6.90
C PHE A 226 10.43 1.64 -7.17
N VAL A 227 10.32 2.15 -8.40
CA VAL A 227 9.20 3.04 -8.80
C VAL A 227 7.86 2.36 -8.52
N GLY A 228 7.71 1.07 -8.85
CA GLY A 228 6.54 0.29 -8.47
C GLY A 228 6.31 0.26 -6.95
N ALA A 229 7.38 0.03 -6.19
CA ALA A 229 7.33 0.02 -4.73
C ALA A 229 6.91 1.38 -4.14
N THR A 230 7.38 2.50 -4.71
CA THR A 230 6.99 3.84 -4.23
C THR A 230 5.50 4.10 -4.36
N GLY A 231 4.84 3.56 -5.39
CA GLY A 231 3.39 3.63 -5.56
C GLY A 231 2.64 2.90 -4.45
N LYS A 232 2.80 1.58 -4.36
CA LYS A 232 2.04 0.74 -3.39
C LYS A 232 2.37 1.08 -1.94
N SER A 233 3.65 1.37 -1.65
CA SER A 233 4.10 1.67 -0.28
C SER A 233 4.14 3.15 0.05
N ALA A 234 3.52 3.99 -0.77
CA ALA A 234 3.36 5.42 -0.53
C ALA A 234 4.65 6.14 -0.13
N GLN A 235 5.72 5.92 -0.88
CA GLN A 235 6.97 6.65 -0.71
C GLN A 235 7.01 7.88 -1.61
N ILE A 236 7.84 8.85 -1.30
CA ILE A 236 8.08 10.00 -2.18
C ILE A 236 8.54 9.48 -3.55
N PRO A 237 7.94 9.97 -4.66
CA PRO A 237 6.94 11.03 -4.77
C PRO A 237 5.48 10.56 -4.77
N LEU A 238 5.16 9.25 -4.75
CA LEU A 238 3.83 8.69 -4.97
C LEU A 238 3.02 8.44 -3.67
N PHE A 239 3.22 9.23 -2.62
CA PHE A 239 2.60 9.03 -1.29
C PHE A 239 1.20 9.65 -1.14
N THR A 240 0.79 10.55 -2.02
CA THR A 240 -0.36 11.47 -1.82
C THR A 240 -1.72 10.78 -1.73
N TRP A 241 -1.84 9.55 -2.23
CA TRP A 241 -3.10 8.80 -2.18
C TRP A 241 -3.41 8.23 -0.80
N LEU A 242 -2.37 7.94 0.01
CA LEU A 242 -2.54 7.18 1.26
C LEU A 242 -3.35 7.95 2.32
N PRO A 243 -3.13 9.25 2.59
CA PRO A 243 -3.94 10.02 3.54
C PRO A 243 -5.40 10.18 3.10
N ASP A 244 -5.68 10.23 1.80
CA ASP A 244 -7.04 10.34 1.27
C ASP A 244 -7.77 8.98 1.31
N ALA A 245 -7.03 7.86 1.38
CA ALA A 245 -7.61 6.53 1.58
C ALA A 245 -8.39 6.39 2.92
N MET A 246 -8.26 7.38 3.82
CA MET A 246 -9.04 7.45 5.06
C MET A 246 -10.54 7.68 4.87
N GLU A 247 -11.00 8.00 3.67
CA GLU A 247 -12.42 8.10 3.31
C GLU A 247 -13.14 6.74 3.34
N GLY A 248 -12.41 5.63 3.20
CA GLY A 248 -12.94 4.28 3.34
C GLY A 248 -13.26 3.88 4.79
N PRO A 249 -14.02 2.78 4.98
CA PRO A 249 -14.30 2.23 6.32
C PRO A 249 -13.01 1.94 7.10
N THR A 250 -13.02 2.18 8.41
CA THR A 250 -11.79 2.07 9.23
C THR A 250 -11.13 0.69 9.22
N PRO A 251 -11.87 -0.45 9.20
CA PRO A 251 -11.19 -1.76 9.08
C PRO A 251 -10.50 -1.96 7.72
N VAL A 252 -10.98 -1.29 6.65
CA VAL A 252 -10.25 -1.25 5.37
C VAL A 252 -8.93 -0.52 5.54
N SER A 253 -8.94 0.63 6.24
CA SER A 253 -7.69 1.34 6.56
C SER A 253 -6.74 0.45 7.37
N ALA A 254 -7.25 -0.29 8.36
CA ALA A 254 -6.45 -1.26 9.11
C ALA A 254 -5.82 -2.31 8.18
N LEU A 255 -6.60 -2.91 7.27
CA LEU A 255 -6.10 -3.97 6.37
C LEU A 255 -5.05 -3.43 5.38
N ILE A 256 -5.36 -2.32 4.68
CA ILE A 256 -4.47 -1.71 3.67
C ILE A 256 -3.15 -1.27 4.31
N HIS A 257 -3.22 -0.62 5.48
CA HIS A 257 -2.08 0.08 6.08
C HIS A 257 -1.24 -0.77 7.04
N ALA A 258 -1.77 -1.91 7.52
CA ALA A 258 -1.03 -2.73 8.49
C ALA A 258 -0.34 -3.93 7.84
N ALA A 259 -1.10 -4.79 7.15
CA ALA A 259 -0.65 -6.13 6.83
C ALA A 259 -0.57 -6.44 5.32
N THR A 260 -1.06 -5.53 4.43
CA THR A 260 -1.27 -5.90 3.04
C THR A 260 -0.65 -4.91 2.04
N MET A 261 -1.47 -4.11 1.33
CA MET A 261 -1.05 -3.37 0.14
C MET A 261 0.22 -2.53 0.33
N VAL A 262 0.30 -1.77 1.43
CA VAL A 262 1.45 -0.88 1.65
C VAL A 262 2.75 -1.63 2.00
N THR A 263 2.65 -2.89 2.41
CA THR A 263 3.81 -3.75 2.68
C THR A 263 4.32 -4.46 1.43
N ALA A 264 3.55 -4.47 0.34
CA ALA A 264 3.90 -5.15 -0.91
C ALA A 264 5.20 -4.62 -1.53
N GLY A 265 5.45 -3.30 -1.48
CA GLY A 265 6.69 -2.73 -2.01
C GLY A 265 7.92 -3.11 -1.18
N VAL A 266 7.79 -3.13 0.14
CA VAL A 266 8.88 -3.58 1.02
C VAL A 266 9.18 -5.07 0.78
N TYR A 267 8.13 -5.90 0.70
CA TYR A 267 8.24 -7.31 0.35
C TYR A 267 8.95 -7.52 -1.00
N MET A 268 8.56 -6.77 -2.03
CA MET A 268 9.15 -6.89 -3.37
C MET A 268 10.64 -6.52 -3.35
N VAL A 269 11.04 -5.43 -2.69
CA VAL A 269 12.46 -5.06 -2.57
C VAL A 269 13.24 -6.13 -1.80
N ALA A 270 12.70 -6.65 -0.70
CA ALA A 270 13.31 -7.74 0.05
C ALA A 270 13.37 -9.05 -0.76
N ARG A 271 12.32 -9.38 -1.54
CA ARG A 271 12.32 -10.55 -2.45
C ARG A 271 13.39 -10.45 -3.52
N CYS A 272 13.63 -9.25 -4.04
CA CYS A 272 14.65 -8.96 -5.03
C CYS A 272 16.00 -8.56 -4.42
N SER A 273 16.26 -8.92 -3.16
CA SER A 273 17.47 -8.50 -2.41
C SER A 273 18.77 -8.74 -3.16
N ILE A 274 18.89 -9.85 -3.90
CA ILE A 274 20.08 -10.18 -4.72
C ILE A 274 20.29 -9.10 -5.80
N LEU A 275 19.24 -8.73 -6.54
CA LEU A 275 19.34 -7.71 -7.58
C LEU A 275 19.67 -6.35 -7.00
N PHE A 276 19.05 -5.98 -5.87
CA PHE A 276 19.36 -4.73 -5.17
C PHE A 276 20.78 -4.72 -4.59
N ALA A 277 21.27 -5.83 -4.05
CA ALA A 277 22.65 -5.97 -3.57
C ALA A 277 23.68 -5.77 -4.69
N MET A 278 23.37 -6.20 -5.91
CA MET A 278 24.19 -5.98 -7.10
C MET A 278 24.14 -4.52 -7.62
N ALA A 279 23.22 -3.67 -7.13
CA ALA A 279 23.00 -2.31 -7.59
C ALA A 279 23.21 -1.28 -6.44
N PRO A 280 24.44 -0.93 -6.06
CA PRO A 280 24.73 -0.04 -4.93
C PRO A 280 24.06 1.34 -5.04
N ILE A 281 23.93 1.87 -6.26
CA ILE A 281 23.22 3.13 -6.52
C ILE A 281 21.75 2.99 -6.13
N SER A 282 21.11 1.90 -6.53
CA SER A 282 19.70 1.66 -6.21
C SER A 282 19.48 1.47 -4.71
N LEU A 283 20.36 0.76 -4.00
CA LEU A 283 20.32 0.66 -2.54
C LEU A 283 20.39 2.04 -1.88
N THR A 284 21.31 2.89 -2.34
CA THR A 284 21.44 4.26 -1.83
C THR A 284 20.17 5.08 -2.09
N VAL A 285 19.57 4.99 -3.29
CA VAL A 285 18.30 5.65 -3.63
C VAL A 285 17.18 5.16 -2.71
N VAL A 286 17.07 3.85 -2.49
CA VAL A 286 16.07 3.26 -1.59
C VAL A 286 16.24 3.78 -0.16
N ALA A 287 17.48 3.83 0.36
CA ALA A 287 17.77 4.34 1.69
C ALA A 287 17.42 5.83 1.84
N VAL A 288 17.82 6.66 0.85
CA VAL A 288 17.56 8.11 0.86
C VAL A 288 16.08 8.41 0.76
N ILE A 289 15.36 7.78 -0.18
CA ILE A 289 13.90 7.98 -0.33
C ILE A 289 13.17 7.48 0.91
N GLY A 290 13.56 6.31 1.46
CA GLY A 290 12.98 5.78 2.70
C GLY A 290 13.18 6.73 3.88
N GLY A 291 14.41 7.18 4.14
CA GLY A 291 14.72 8.13 5.21
C GLY A 291 14.02 9.49 5.04
N ALA A 292 14.05 10.04 3.82
CA ALA A 292 13.35 11.29 3.50
C ALA A 292 11.84 11.16 3.72
N THR A 293 11.23 10.06 3.29
CA THR A 293 9.79 9.79 3.48
C THR A 293 9.46 9.64 4.96
N ALA A 294 10.30 8.93 5.73
CA ALA A 294 10.10 8.76 7.17
C ALA A 294 10.04 10.10 7.90
N LEU A 295 11.00 10.98 7.64
CA LEU A 295 11.07 12.31 8.24
C LEU A 295 9.92 13.23 7.75
N PHE A 296 9.72 13.30 6.44
CA PHE A 296 8.69 14.14 5.83
C PHE A 296 7.29 13.83 6.35
N ALA A 297 6.91 12.55 6.35
CA ALA A 297 5.60 12.13 6.86
C ALA A 297 5.44 12.41 8.36
N ALA A 298 6.51 12.24 9.15
CA ALA A 298 6.49 12.54 10.57
C ALA A 298 6.21 14.03 10.84
N THR A 299 6.78 14.96 10.05
CA THR A 299 6.50 16.40 10.19
C THR A 299 5.02 16.71 10.00
N ILE A 300 4.37 16.11 8.99
CA ILE A 300 2.94 16.33 8.72
C ILE A 300 2.09 15.73 9.84
N GLY A 301 2.45 14.53 10.32
CA GLY A 301 1.73 13.85 11.42
C GLY A 301 1.61 14.70 12.70
N ILE A 302 2.58 15.57 12.98
CA ILE A 302 2.57 16.50 14.12
C ILE A 302 1.40 17.47 14.05
N THR A 303 1.00 17.91 12.86
CA THR A 303 0.03 19.01 12.68
C THR A 303 -1.40 18.54 12.37
N GLN A 304 -1.60 17.28 11.99
CA GLN A 304 -2.94 16.78 11.67
C GLN A 304 -3.81 16.62 12.91
N TYR A 305 -5.11 16.92 12.80
CA TYR A 305 -6.09 16.80 13.88
C TYR A 305 -7.05 15.62 13.71
N ASP A 306 -7.20 15.09 12.49
CA ASP A 306 -7.95 13.87 12.23
C ASP A 306 -7.15 12.65 12.70
N ILE A 307 -7.73 11.85 13.63
CA ILE A 307 -7.05 10.69 14.23
C ILE A 307 -6.62 9.66 13.17
N LYS A 308 -7.43 9.41 12.14
CA LYS A 308 -7.10 8.49 11.03
C LYS A 308 -5.99 9.04 10.16
N ARG A 309 -5.97 10.36 9.88
CA ARG A 309 -4.90 11.00 9.10
C ARG A 309 -3.57 10.98 9.83
N VAL A 310 -3.54 11.21 11.16
CA VAL A 310 -2.32 11.02 11.96
C VAL A 310 -1.78 9.61 11.79
N LEU A 311 -2.64 8.59 11.87
CA LEU A 311 -2.25 7.19 11.68
C LEU A 311 -1.80 6.90 10.24
N ALA A 312 -2.38 7.54 9.22
CA ALA A 312 -1.96 7.41 7.83
C ALA A 312 -0.54 7.95 7.63
N TYR A 313 -0.24 9.17 8.09
CA TYR A 313 1.12 9.73 8.01
C TYR A 313 2.12 8.94 8.84
N SER A 314 1.71 8.40 9.98
CA SER A 314 2.56 7.51 10.75
C SER A 314 2.82 6.19 10.02
N THR A 315 1.91 5.70 9.15
CA THR A 315 2.17 4.55 8.29
C THR A 315 3.22 4.86 7.23
N ILE A 316 3.07 5.99 6.52
CA ILE A 316 4.06 6.45 5.53
C ILE A 316 5.45 6.55 6.15
N SER A 317 5.53 7.13 7.36
CA SER A 317 6.79 7.24 8.11
C SER A 317 7.41 5.89 8.46
N GLN A 318 6.62 4.91 8.96
CA GLN A 318 7.14 3.59 9.30
C GLN A 318 7.56 2.78 8.07
N LEU A 319 6.84 2.90 6.96
CA LEU A 319 7.26 2.32 5.68
C LEU A 319 8.60 2.93 5.21
N GLY A 320 8.78 4.24 5.41
CA GLY A 320 10.06 4.90 5.15
C GLY A 320 11.22 4.27 5.92
N TYR A 321 11.03 3.91 7.20
CA TYR A 321 12.03 3.15 7.97
C TYR A 321 12.32 1.77 7.36
N MET A 322 11.30 1.05 6.89
CA MET A 322 11.49 -0.27 6.28
C MET A 322 12.29 -0.16 4.98
N PHE A 323 12.02 0.85 4.16
CA PHE A 323 12.81 1.11 2.94
C PHE A 323 14.22 1.57 3.27
N MET A 324 14.39 2.42 4.28
CA MET A 324 15.73 2.79 4.76
C MET A 324 16.53 1.56 5.20
N ALA A 325 15.91 0.63 5.93
CA ALA A 325 16.52 -0.65 6.30
C ALA A 325 16.91 -1.49 5.08
N CYS A 326 16.00 -1.67 4.12
CA CYS A 326 16.32 -2.39 2.88
C CYS A 326 17.44 -1.71 2.10
N GLY A 327 17.44 -0.38 2.03
CA GLY A 327 18.44 0.41 1.29
C GLY A 327 19.83 0.41 1.93
N VAL A 328 19.93 0.23 3.24
CA VAL A 328 21.23 0.03 3.90
C VAL A 328 21.70 -1.45 3.88
N GLY A 329 20.92 -2.35 3.28
CA GLY A 329 21.22 -3.77 3.17
C GLY A 329 20.63 -4.65 4.29
N ALA A 330 19.93 -4.06 5.26
CA ALA A 330 19.33 -4.76 6.39
C ALA A 330 17.90 -5.26 6.05
N PHE A 331 17.78 -6.12 5.02
CA PHE A 331 16.47 -6.61 4.54
C PHE A 331 15.70 -7.36 5.63
N ALA A 332 16.39 -8.17 6.44
CA ALA A 332 15.78 -8.91 7.54
C ALA A 332 15.11 -7.98 8.56
N SER A 333 15.81 -6.89 8.96
CA SER A 333 15.29 -5.88 9.89
C SER A 333 14.09 -5.13 9.31
N GLY A 334 14.09 -4.85 7.99
CA GLY A 334 12.95 -4.26 7.29
C GLY A 334 11.71 -5.16 7.37
N ILE A 335 11.85 -6.47 7.15
CA ILE A 335 10.76 -7.46 7.25
C ILE A 335 10.35 -7.72 8.70
N PHE A 336 11.29 -7.71 9.64
CA PHE A 336 10.95 -7.80 11.07
C PHE A 336 10.09 -6.61 11.52
N HIS A 337 10.46 -5.41 11.12
CA HIS A 337 9.64 -4.23 11.41
C HIS A 337 8.30 -4.26 10.70
N LEU A 338 8.21 -4.81 9.48
CA LEU A 338 6.95 -5.04 8.77
C LEU A 338 6.02 -5.96 9.56
N MET A 339 6.51 -7.06 10.12
CA MET A 339 5.72 -7.99 10.93
C MET A 339 5.18 -7.31 12.20
N THR A 340 6.05 -6.66 12.98
CA THR A 340 5.64 -5.96 14.20
C THR A 340 4.71 -4.79 13.90
N HIS A 341 4.96 -4.05 12.81
CA HIS A 341 4.12 -2.99 12.29
C HIS A 341 2.69 -3.48 11.99
N ALA A 342 2.54 -4.66 11.41
CA ALA A 342 1.22 -5.22 11.14
C ALA A 342 0.38 -5.35 12.41
N PHE A 343 0.99 -5.74 13.54
CA PHE A 343 0.27 -5.88 14.80
C PHE A 343 -0.17 -4.52 15.37
N PHE A 344 0.77 -3.61 15.61
CA PHE A 344 0.41 -2.35 16.26
C PHE A 344 -0.34 -1.38 15.34
N LYS A 345 -0.19 -1.47 14.01
CA LYS A 345 -0.95 -0.62 13.09
C LYS A 345 -2.40 -1.07 12.94
N ALA A 346 -2.64 -2.38 12.78
CA ALA A 346 -4.00 -2.89 12.79
C ALA A 346 -4.71 -2.52 14.11
N LEU A 347 -4.01 -2.68 15.23
CA LEU A 347 -4.49 -2.27 16.54
C LEU A 347 -4.89 -0.79 16.59
N LEU A 348 -3.97 0.11 16.18
CA LEU A 348 -4.19 1.56 16.24
C LEU A 348 -5.35 2.01 15.35
N PHE A 349 -5.42 1.51 14.11
CA PHE A 349 -6.54 1.85 13.22
C PHE A 349 -7.87 1.32 13.73
N MET A 350 -7.94 0.08 14.19
CA MET A 350 -9.17 -0.48 14.72
C MET A 350 -9.58 0.19 16.03
N ALA A 351 -8.63 0.52 16.91
CA ALA A 351 -8.94 1.29 18.13
C ALA A 351 -9.41 2.72 17.81
N ALA A 352 -8.82 3.38 16.79
CA ALA A 352 -9.35 4.64 16.27
C ALA A 352 -10.77 4.48 15.68
N GLY A 353 -11.06 3.35 15.04
CA GLY A 353 -12.40 2.99 14.60
C GLY A 353 -13.39 2.84 15.76
N SER A 354 -12.96 2.24 16.87
CA SER A 354 -13.77 2.15 18.09
C SER A 354 -14.02 3.53 18.72
N VAL A 355 -13.01 4.43 18.72
CA VAL A 355 -13.20 5.83 19.15
C VAL A 355 -14.22 6.53 18.26
N MET A 356 -14.08 6.41 16.92
CA MET A 356 -15.02 7.02 15.99
C MET A 356 -16.45 6.50 16.18
N HIS A 357 -16.62 5.19 16.43
CA HIS A 357 -17.91 4.58 16.72
C HIS A 357 -18.53 5.17 18.01
N ALA A 358 -17.74 5.27 19.07
CA ALA A 358 -18.17 5.89 20.33
C ALA A 358 -18.52 7.37 20.18
N MET A 359 -17.87 8.10 19.26
CA MET A 359 -18.03 9.52 18.98
C MET A 359 -19.03 9.82 17.85
N SER A 360 -19.90 8.87 17.49
CA SER A 360 -20.92 9.03 16.43
C SER A 360 -20.36 9.52 15.08
N GLY A 361 -19.14 9.10 14.75
CA GLY A 361 -18.47 9.41 13.47
C GLY A 361 -17.47 10.57 13.50
N GLU A 362 -17.30 11.27 14.64
CA GLU A 362 -16.33 12.37 14.75
C GLU A 362 -14.89 11.85 14.75
N LEU A 363 -14.03 12.50 13.96
CA LEU A 363 -12.61 12.15 13.80
C LEU A 363 -11.66 13.23 14.30
N ASP A 364 -12.16 14.46 14.51
CA ASP A 364 -11.34 15.59 14.94
C ASP A 364 -11.03 15.51 16.45
N MET A 365 -9.76 15.24 16.78
CA MET A 365 -9.30 15.14 18.16
C MET A 365 -9.51 16.43 19.00
N ARG A 366 -9.72 17.59 18.35
CA ARG A 366 -10.04 18.86 19.06
C ARG A 366 -11.41 18.84 19.70
N LYS A 367 -12.32 17.97 19.20
CA LYS A 367 -13.68 17.77 19.74
C LYS A 367 -13.78 16.56 20.67
N MET A 368 -12.65 15.94 21.05
CA MET A 368 -12.55 14.80 21.95
C MET A 368 -12.02 15.24 23.32
N GLY A 369 -11.71 14.31 24.21
CA GLY A 369 -11.11 14.51 25.52
C GLY A 369 -11.81 13.73 26.62
N ASP A 370 -11.07 13.33 27.66
CA ASP A 370 -11.53 12.53 28.81
C ASP A 370 -12.28 11.23 28.48
N LEU A 371 -11.96 10.63 27.30
CA LEU A 371 -12.63 9.40 26.87
C LEU A 371 -12.16 8.15 27.62
N ARG A 372 -11.02 8.19 28.33
CA ARG A 372 -10.42 7.03 29.00
C ARG A 372 -11.34 6.30 29.98
N LYS A 373 -12.25 7.02 30.63
CA LYS A 373 -13.20 6.46 31.61
C LYS A 373 -14.44 5.87 30.93
N LYS A 374 -14.81 6.42 29.78
CA LYS A 374 -16.01 6.02 29.04
C LYS A 374 -15.77 4.83 28.13
N VAL A 375 -14.55 4.72 27.56
CA VAL A 375 -14.13 3.63 26.68
C VAL A 375 -12.78 3.04 27.14
N PRO A 376 -12.74 2.36 28.29
CA PRO A 376 -11.50 1.95 28.93
C PRO A 376 -10.73 0.87 28.12
N TYR A 377 -11.40 -0.12 27.53
CA TYR A 377 -10.73 -1.14 26.73
C TYR A 377 -10.13 -0.55 25.45
N THR A 378 -10.87 0.32 24.76
CA THR A 378 -10.37 1.05 23.58
C THR A 378 -9.19 1.94 23.95
N HIS A 379 -9.22 2.64 25.12
CA HIS A 379 -8.10 3.45 25.60
C HIS A 379 -6.82 2.61 25.81
N TRP A 380 -6.91 1.50 26.56
CA TRP A 380 -5.73 0.70 26.85
C TRP A 380 -5.14 0.06 25.59
N THR A 381 -5.99 -0.44 24.69
CA THR A 381 -5.52 -1.05 23.44
C THR A 381 -4.88 -0.02 22.51
N TYR A 382 -5.43 1.20 22.41
CA TYR A 382 -4.82 2.31 21.68
C TYR A 382 -3.47 2.72 22.29
N LEU A 383 -3.38 2.77 23.62
CA LEU A 383 -2.14 3.09 24.33
C LEU A 383 -1.06 2.02 24.08
N PHE A 384 -1.40 0.72 24.10
CA PHE A 384 -0.47 -0.36 23.78
C PHE A 384 0.09 -0.22 22.35
N GLY A 385 -0.77 0.05 21.37
CA GLY A 385 -0.33 0.33 20.00
C GLY A 385 0.58 1.57 19.92
N THR A 386 0.27 2.62 20.69
CA THR A 386 1.09 3.84 20.77
C THR A 386 2.46 3.57 21.40
N LEU A 387 2.53 2.81 22.48
CA LEU A 387 3.80 2.41 23.09
C LEU A 387 4.66 1.58 22.13
N ALA A 388 4.00 0.67 21.39
CA ALA A 388 4.70 -0.15 20.41
C ALA A 388 5.27 0.69 19.25
N ILE A 389 4.49 1.53 18.61
CA ILE A 389 4.98 2.35 17.47
C ILE A 389 5.99 3.41 17.91
N ALA A 390 5.90 3.93 19.14
CA ALA A 390 6.88 4.86 19.70
C ALA A 390 8.25 4.18 19.93
N GLY A 391 8.30 2.86 20.03
CA GLY A 391 9.51 2.11 20.32
C GLY A 391 9.87 2.13 21.82
N ILE A 392 8.88 1.96 22.69
CA ILE A 392 9.09 1.88 24.14
C ILE A 392 9.21 0.42 24.55
N PHE A 393 10.25 0.10 25.32
CA PHE A 393 10.46 -1.23 25.90
C PHE A 393 9.30 -1.60 26.88
N PRO A 394 8.76 -2.83 26.85
CA PRO A 394 9.18 -4.03 26.11
C PRO A 394 8.36 -4.31 24.84
N PHE A 395 7.71 -3.29 24.26
CA PHE A 395 6.81 -3.48 23.11
C PHE A 395 7.56 -3.83 21.82
N ALA A 396 6.88 -4.52 20.91
CA ALA A 396 7.45 -5.10 19.70
C ALA A 396 8.18 -4.10 18.79
N GLY A 397 7.69 -2.87 18.70
CA GLY A 397 8.32 -1.82 17.88
C GLY A 397 9.65 -1.31 18.44
N PHE A 398 9.94 -1.52 19.73
CA PHE A 398 11.26 -1.21 20.29
C PHE A 398 12.35 -2.05 19.61
N PHE A 399 12.22 -3.35 19.62
CA PHE A 399 13.23 -4.27 19.06
C PHE A 399 13.41 -4.05 17.56
N SER A 400 12.31 -4.02 16.81
CA SER A 400 12.37 -3.96 15.35
C SER A 400 12.83 -2.59 14.81
N LYS A 401 12.47 -1.47 15.47
CA LYS A 401 12.93 -0.15 15.05
C LYS A 401 14.37 0.11 15.42
N ASP A 402 14.78 -0.36 16.60
CA ASP A 402 16.14 -0.21 17.07
C ASP A 402 17.13 -0.96 16.17
N GLU A 403 16.79 -2.16 15.74
CA GLU A 403 17.58 -2.92 14.78
C GLU A 403 17.76 -2.15 13.44
N ILE A 404 16.72 -1.49 12.93
CA ILE A 404 16.82 -0.60 11.75
C ILE A 404 17.79 0.55 12.01
N LEU A 405 17.69 1.21 13.16
CA LEU A 405 18.55 2.33 13.51
C LEU A 405 20.00 1.88 13.68
N TYR A 406 20.24 0.72 14.28
CA TYR A 406 21.56 0.13 14.42
C TYR A 406 22.26 -0.08 13.07
N TYR A 407 21.61 -0.78 12.13
CA TYR A 407 22.19 -1.00 10.79
C TYR A 407 22.31 0.29 9.97
N SER A 408 21.40 1.25 10.18
CA SER A 408 21.51 2.58 9.57
C SER A 408 22.74 3.33 10.06
N PHE A 409 23.08 3.24 11.37
CA PHE A 409 24.28 3.81 11.95
C PHE A 409 25.54 3.17 11.38
N GLN A 410 25.58 1.83 11.29
CA GLN A 410 26.71 1.11 10.72
C GLN A 410 26.99 1.50 9.26
N ARG A 411 25.94 1.77 8.47
CA ARG A 411 26.12 2.16 7.07
C ARG A 411 26.56 3.60 6.91
N HIS A 412 25.90 4.53 7.60
CA HIS A 412 26.23 5.95 7.61
C HIS A 412 25.45 6.67 8.72
N GLU A 413 26.13 7.44 9.56
CA GLU A 413 25.54 8.16 10.68
C GLU A 413 24.38 9.08 10.28
N GLY A 414 24.39 9.63 9.06
CA GLY A 414 23.34 10.49 8.53
C GLY A 414 21.97 9.78 8.46
N PHE A 415 21.91 8.51 8.10
CA PHE A 415 20.66 7.74 8.11
C PHE A 415 20.15 7.52 9.53
N TRP A 416 21.05 7.26 10.48
CA TRP A 416 20.69 7.15 11.89
C TRP A 416 20.12 8.46 12.43
N ILE A 417 20.75 9.61 12.14
CA ILE A 417 20.25 10.93 12.59
C ILE A 417 18.84 11.19 12.04
N VAL A 418 18.60 10.96 10.74
CA VAL A 418 17.27 11.11 10.13
C VAL A 418 16.26 10.20 10.80
N GLY A 419 16.61 8.93 11.03
CA GLY A 419 15.76 7.98 11.73
C GLY A 419 15.49 8.40 13.19
N ALA A 420 16.51 8.82 13.94
CA ALA A 420 16.36 9.28 15.32
C ALA A 420 15.43 10.50 15.44
N VAL A 421 15.59 11.49 14.56
CA VAL A 421 14.70 12.67 14.52
C VAL A 421 13.25 12.27 14.19
N ALA A 422 13.05 11.40 13.21
CA ALA A 422 11.72 10.89 12.88
C ALA A 422 11.12 10.05 14.02
N ALA A 423 11.96 9.35 14.85
CA ALA A 423 11.51 8.60 16.02
C ALA A 423 10.98 9.51 17.14
N ILE A 424 11.68 10.64 17.45
CA ILE A 424 11.19 11.65 18.40
C ILE A 424 9.82 12.18 17.94
N MET A 425 9.71 12.55 16.67
CA MET A 425 8.46 13.05 16.09
C MET A 425 7.35 12.00 16.16
N THR A 426 7.68 10.73 15.89
CA THR A 426 6.72 9.60 15.97
C THR A 426 6.17 9.46 17.39
N SER A 427 7.03 9.42 18.40
CA SER A 427 6.62 9.36 19.78
C SER A 427 5.75 10.57 20.14
N PHE A 428 6.18 11.78 19.77
CA PHE A 428 5.45 13.01 20.04
C PHE A 428 4.02 13.01 19.46
N TYR A 429 3.85 12.78 18.14
CA TYR A 429 2.51 12.88 17.54
C TYR A 429 1.59 11.74 17.96
N MET A 430 2.14 10.57 18.26
CA MET A 430 1.34 9.44 18.76
C MET A 430 0.84 9.69 20.18
N PHE A 431 1.71 10.15 21.09
CA PHE A 431 1.25 10.53 22.45
C PHE A 431 0.39 11.79 22.44
N ARG A 432 0.62 12.75 21.52
CA ARG A 432 -0.31 13.86 21.27
C ARG A 432 -1.72 13.32 20.96
N SER A 433 -1.85 12.31 20.09
CA SER A 433 -3.15 11.73 19.76
C SER A 433 -3.80 11.07 20.98
N VAL A 434 -3.04 10.37 21.82
CA VAL A 434 -3.51 9.79 23.09
C VAL A 434 -4.02 10.88 24.04
N PHE A 435 -3.22 11.92 24.25
CA PHE A 435 -3.56 12.98 25.21
C PHE A 435 -4.76 13.82 24.76
N MET A 436 -4.86 14.13 23.47
CA MET A 436 -5.99 14.88 22.93
C MET A 436 -7.29 14.09 22.96
N THR A 437 -7.24 12.77 22.76
CA THR A 437 -8.43 11.91 22.67
C THR A 437 -8.90 11.44 24.04
N PHE A 438 -7.98 10.96 24.87
CA PHE A 438 -8.36 10.22 26.10
C PHE A 438 -8.14 11.00 27.39
N TYR A 439 -7.38 12.10 27.38
CA TYR A 439 -7.03 12.88 28.57
C TYR A 439 -7.49 14.34 28.46
N GLY A 440 -7.24 15.09 29.51
CA GLY A 440 -7.62 16.51 29.60
C GLY A 440 -9.12 16.70 29.82
N GLN A 441 -9.61 17.92 29.53
CA GLN A 441 -11.04 18.26 29.66
C GLN A 441 -11.82 17.72 28.46
N SER A 442 -13.04 17.26 28.69
CA SER A 442 -13.95 16.86 27.61
C SER A 442 -14.34 18.07 26.77
N ARG A 443 -14.19 17.96 25.48
CA ARG A 443 -14.60 18.92 24.47
C ARG A 443 -15.70 18.36 23.56
N VAL A 444 -16.32 17.27 24.02
CA VAL A 444 -17.41 16.58 23.34
C VAL A 444 -18.68 17.41 23.49
N ASP A 445 -19.44 17.52 22.40
CA ASP A 445 -20.76 18.19 22.46
C ASP A 445 -21.74 17.41 23.36
N HIS A 446 -22.76 18.09 23.83
CA HIS A 446 -23.69 17.56 24.85
C HIS A 446 -24.51 16.38 24.32
N GLU A 447 -24.86 16.38 23.03
CA GLU A 447 -25.66 15.34 22.40
C GLU A 447 -24.83 14.05 22.25
N THR A 448 -23.63 14.13 21.67
CA THR A 448 -22.70 13.01 21.53
C THR A 448 -22.28 12.43 22.88
N ALA A 449 -22.12 13.29 23.93
CA ALA A 449 -21.65 12.86 25.24
C ALA A 449 -22.56 11.81 25.92
N HIS A 450 -23.86 11.83 25.65
CA HIS A 450 -24.84 10.86 26.15
C HIS A 450 -24.80 9.50 25.43
N HIS A 451 -24.26 9.44 24.20
CA HIS A 451 -24.20 8.24 23.39
C HIS A 451 -22.86 7.51 23.47
N ILE A 452 -21.87 8.08 24.18
CA ILE A 452 -20.57 7.44 24.30
C ILE A 452 -20.67 6.16 25.12
N HIS A 453 -20.37 5.03 24.48
CA HIS A 453 -20.28 3.71 25.10
C HIS A 453 -19.10 2.93 24.51
N GLU A 454 -18.65 1.90 25.25
CA GLU A 454 -17.59 1.02 24.78
C GLU A 454 -18.11 0.16 23.59
N SER A 455 -17.20 -0.18 22.70
CA SER A 455 -17.51 -1.05 21.55
C SER A 455 -17.92 -2.45 21.99
N PRO A 456 -18.73 -3.17 21.19
CA PRO A 456 -19.16 -4.53 21.53
C PRO A 456 -17.99 -5.53 21.57
N PRO A 457 -18.12 -6.67 22.31
CA PRO A 457 -17.04 -7.64 22.48
C PRO A 457 -16.43 -8.17 21.17
N ILE A 458 -17.24 -8.29 20.11
CA ILE A 458 -16.77 -8.71 18.79
C ILE A 458 -15.74 -7.75 18.18
N MET A 459 -15.72 -6.48 18.60
CA MET A 459 -14.72 -5.50 18.24
C MET A 459 -13.57 -5.44 19.26
N ILE A 460 -13.86 -5.57 20.55
CA ILE A 460 -12.85 -5.45 21.63
C ILE A 460 -11.90 -6.66 21.66
N VAL A 461 -12.39 -7.90 21.48
CA VAL A 461 -11.54 -9.10 21.50
C VAL A 461 -10.42 -9.05 20.44
N PRO A 462 -10.70 -8.70 19.17
CA PRO A 462 -9.66 -8.43 18.18
C PRO A 462 -8.60 -7.40 18.62
N LEU A 463 -9.03 -6.30 19.25
CA LEU A 463 -8.10 -5.30 19.79
C LEU A 463 -7.18 -5.87 20.86
N MET A 464 -7.75 -6.67 21.79
CA MET A 464 -6.95 -7.30 22.87
C MET A 464 -5.92 -8.28 22.32
N ILE A 465 -6.28 -9.09 21.32
CA ILE A 465 -5.36 -10.03 20.65
C ILE A 465 -4.19 -9.25 20.01
N LEU A 466 -4.48 -8.19 19.27
CA LEU A 466 -3.43 -7.38 18.65
C LEU A 466 -2.62 -6.58 19.66
N ALA A 467 -3.20 -6.15 20.78
CA ALA A 467 -2.47 -5.53 21.88
C ALA A 467 -1.46 -6.50 22.49
N PHE A 468 -1.87 -7.75 22.72
CA PHE A 468 -0.97 -8.80 23.16
C PHE A 468 0.16 -9.07 22.15
N LEU A 469 -0.16 -9.20 20.86
CA LEU A 469 0.86 -9.38 19.81
C LEU A 469 1.78 -8.15 19.69
N SER A 470 1.28 -6.94 19.90
CA SER A 470 2.09 -5.72 19.92
C SER A 470 3.04 -5.65 21.13
N LEU A 471 2.74 -6.37 22.21
CA LEU A 471 3.61 -6.50 23.36
C LEU A 471 4.69 -7.59 23.13
N VAL A 472 4.28 -8.80 22.73
CA VAL A 472 5.18 -9.97 22.71
C VAL A 472 5.84 -10.22 21.35
N GLY A 473 5.28 -9.69 20.25
CA GLY A 473 5.73 -9.99 18.88
C GLY A 473 7.18 -9.55 18.57
N GLY A 474 7.76 -8.67 19.37
CA GLY A 474 9.17 -8.28 19.26
C GLY A 474 10.16 -9.26 19.90
N LEU A 475 9.70 -10.10 20.82
CA LEU A 475 10.57 -11.01 21.56
C LEU A 475 11.19 -12.13 20.70
N VAL A 476 10.67 -12.33 19.49
CA VAL A 476 11.23 -13.30 18.53
C VAL A 476 12.51 -12.81 17.84
N GLY A 477 12.83 -11.51 17.94
CA GLY A 477 13.99 -10.87 17.32
C GLY A 477 14.77 -10.02 18.30
N ILE A 478 15.26 -10.61 19.42
CA ILE A 478 16.11 -9.92 20.38
C ILE A 478 17.56 -10.06 19.90
N PRO A 479 18.21 -8.96 19.45
CA PRO A 479 19.50 -9.06 18.77
C PRO A 479 20.69 -9.28 19.72
N ILE A 480 20.58 -8.92 21.00
CA ILE A 480 21.69 -8.82 21.97
C ILE A 480 22.28 -10.19 22.36
N PHE A 481 21.48 -11.23 22.39
CA PHE A 481 21.88 -12.55 22.85
C PHE A 481 21.92 -13.56 21.70
N GLU A 482 23.03 -14.26 21.54
CA GLU A 482 23.14 -15.36 20.58
C GLU A 482 22.02 -16.39 20.79
N GLY A 483 21.31 -16.74 19.71
CA GLY A 483 20.20 -17.69 19.72
C GLY A 483 18.82 -17.12 20.13
N LEU A 484 18.71 -15.84 20.50
CA LEU A 484 17.41 -15.18 20.75
C LEU A 484 16.88 -14.40 19.54
N ASN A 485 17.70 -14.11 18.54
CA ASN A 485 17.24 -13.55 17.27
C ASN A 485 16.68 -14.63 16.34
N ARG A 486 15.68 -15.35 16.82
CA ARG A 486 15.04 -16.44 16.06
C ARG A 486 14.44 -15.97 14.74
N PHE A 487 13.99 -14.72 14.67
CA PHE A 487 13.48 -14.14 13.45
C PHE A 487 14.59 -13.98 12.42
N GLY A 488 15.70 -13.36 12.79
CA GLY A 488 16.88 -13.22 11.94
C GLY A 488 17.40 -14.56 11.43
N ASP A 489 17.55 -15.53 12.33
CA ASP A 489 18.01 -16.89 12.00
C ASP A 489 17.04 -17.61 11.04
N PHE A 490 15.74 -17.39 11.19
CA PHE A 490 14.73 -18.01 10.32
C PHE A 490 14.79 -17.47 8.89
N VAL A 491 14.96 -16.14 8.71
CA VAL A 491 14.99 -15.51 7.38
C VAL A 491 16.39 -15.46 6.77
N ALA A 492 17.44 -15.76 7.53
CA ALA A 492 18.84 -15.69 7.08
C ALA A 492 19.10 -16.41 5.75
N PRO A 493 18.59 -17.63 5.48
CA PRO A 493 18.84 -18.32 4.22
C PRO A 493 18.36 -17.54 2.98
N VAL A 494 17.29 -16.76 3.11
CA VAL A 494 16.75 -15.96 1.99
C VAL A 494 17.68 -14.80 1.64
N PHE A 495 18.30 -14.18 2.65
CA PHE A 495 19.11 -12.97 2.47
C PHE A 495 20.62 -13.23 2.41
N ALA A 496 21.06 -14.46 2.70
CA ALA A 496 22.49 -14.83 2.69
C ALA A 496 23.20 -14.50 1.36
N PRO A 497 22.63 -14.78 0.17
CA PRO A 497 23.28 -14.41 -1.10
C PRO A 497 23.45 -12.90 -1.27
N ALA A 498 22.44 -12.12 -0.90
CA ALA A 498 22.51 -10.66 -0.98
C ALA A 498 23.54 -10.09 0.01
N LYS A 499 23.59 -10.64 1.24
CA LYS A 499 24.57 -10.26 2.25
C LYS A 499 25.98 -10.51 1.77
N ALA A 500 26.27 -11.67 1.20
CA ALA A 500 27.57 -12.01 0.62
C ALA A 500 28.01 -11.01 -0.47
N ILE A 501 27.10 -10.59 -1.36
CA ILE A 501 27.40 -9.60 -2.40
C ILE A 501 27.76 -8.24 -1.79
N ILE A 502 27.02 -7.79 -0.76
CA ILE A 502 27.25 -6.50 -0.09
C ILE A 502 28.59 -6.52 0.66
N GLU A 503 28.89 -7.59 1.37
CA GLU A 503 30.13 -7.73 2.16
C GLU A 503 31.38 -7.81 1.27
N HIS A 504 31.32 -8.50 0.13
CA HIS A 504 32.44 -8.52 -0.83
C HIS A 504 32.71 -7.15 -1.48
N GLY A 505 31.70 -6.29 -1.56
CA GLY A 505 31.82 -4.93 -2.10
C GLY A 505 32.26 -3.87 -1.07
N ALA A 506 32.20 -4.17 0.20
CA ALA A 506 32.56 -3.26 1.29
C ALA A 506 33.74 -3.82 2.10
N HIS A 507 34.91 -3.19 2.01
CA HIS A 507 36.02 -3.44 2.94
C HIS A 507 35.69 -2.89 4.34
N HIS A 508 34.63 -3.37 4.96
CA HIS A 508 34.28 -3.01 6.33
C HIS A 508 34.35 -4.26 7.23
N ASP A 509 35.41 -4.36 8.00
CA ASP A 509 35.51 -5.19 9.22
C ASP A 509 34.53 -4.62 10.27
N GLY A 510 33.23 -4.76 10.02
CA GLY A 510 32.18 -4.38 10.98
C GLY A 510 32.14 -5.41 12.11
N HIS A 511 33.03 -5.32 13.11
CA HIS A 511 32.86 -6.08 14.33
C HIS A 511 31.53 -5.72 15.00
N HIS A 512 30.70 -6.71 15.21
CA HIS A 512 29.48 -6.60 16.03
C HIS A 512 29.90 -6.20 17.45
N SER A 513 29.72 -4.92 17.79
CA SER A 513 30.01 -4.45 19.15
C SER A 513 28.72 -4.43 19.96
N VAL A 514 28.49 -5.43 20.79
CA VAL A 514 27.36 -5.53 21.71
C VAL A 514 27.25 -4.28 22.59
N SER A 515 28.37 -3.67 22.97
CA SER A 515 28.36 -2.42 23.75
C SER A 515 27.78 -1.23 22.98
N MET A 516 28.11 -1.09 21.69
CA MET A 516 27.56 -0.02 20.83
C MET A 516 26.07 -0.22 20.61
N GLU A 517 25.63 -1.45 20.39
CA GLU A 517 24.23 -1.80 20.23
C GLU A 517 23.42 -1.43 21.48
N LEU A 518 23.89 -1.80 22.67
CA LEU A 518 23.24 -1.42 23.94
C LEU A 518 23.18 0.09 24.16
N ILE A 519 24.23 0.83 23.78
CA ILE A 519 24.24 2.29 23.86
C ILE A 519 23.16 2.88 22.93
N LEU A 520 23.10 2.42 21.67
CA LEU A 520 22.12 2.91 20.70
C LEU A 520 20.70 2.55 21.11
N MET A 521 20.46 1.36 21.67
CA MET A 521 19.17 0.98 22.27
C MET A 521 18.77 1.92 23.41
N GLY A 522 19.70 2.25 24.30
CA GLY A 522 19.47 3.21 25.38
C GLY A 522 19.13 4.60 24.87
N VAL A 523 19.82 5.06 23.82
CA VAL A 523 19.55 6.34 23.16
C VAL A 523 18.18 6.32 22.48
N SER A 524 17.82 5.25 21.78
CA SER A 524 16.51 5.09 21.14
C SER A 524 15.37 5.14 22.17
N LEU A 525 15.53 4.47 23.30
CA LEU A 525 14.56 4.52 24.40
C LEU A 525 14.44 5.94 24.99
N ALA A 526 15.56 6.61 25.22
CA ALA A 526 15.58 7.99 25.72
C ALA A 526 14.85 8.95 24.74
N ILE A 527 15.09 8.80 23.43
CA ILE A 527 14.41 9.53 22.36
C ILE A 527 12.89 9.31 22.41
N ALA A 528 12.44 8.08 22.57
CA ALA A 528 11.01 7.76 22.66
C ALA A 528 10.37 8.37 23.91
N ILE A 529 11.04 8.30 25.06
CA ILE A 529 10.58 8.91 26.31
C ILE A 529 10.55 10.44 26.21
N LEU A 530 11.55 11.08 25.60
CA LEU A 530 11.57 12.53 25.40
C LEU A 530 10.37 12.98 24.57
N GLY A 531 10.02 12.29 23.48
CA GLY A 531 8.83 12.58 22.67
C GLY A 531 7.52 12.49 23.49
N LEU A 532 7.39 11.45 24.33
CA LEU A 532 6.26 11.29 25.26
C LEU A 532 6.18 12.46 26.26
N LEU A 533 7.29 12.76 26.93
CA LEU A 533 7.32 13.82 27.95
C LEU A 533 7.00 15.19 27.34
N PHE A 534 7.50 15.47 26.16
CA PHE A 534 7.23 16.69 25.41
C PHE A 534 5.75 16.81 25.02
N ALA A 535 5.15 15.71 24.52
CA ALA A 535 3.72 15.67 24.22
C ALA A 535 2.87 15.86 25.50
N ARG A 536 3.25 15.21 26.60
CA ARG A 536 2.56 15.38 27.90
C ARG A 536 2.62 16.81 28.39
N TRP A 537 3.79 17.42 28.31
CA TRP A 537 3.97 18.82 28.71
C TRP A 537 3.05 19.75 27.89
N MET A 538 3.03 19.63 26.57
CA MET A 538 2.26 20.51 25.70
C MET A 538 0.74 20.31 25.76
N TYR A 539 0.25 19.08 25.98
CA TYR A 539 -1.18 18.77 25.84
C TYR A 539 -1.88 18.43 27.17
N VAL A 540 -1.12 18.20 28.25
CA VAL A 540 -1.69 17.89 29.57
C VAL A 540 -1.29 18.92 30.63
N SER A 541 0.02 19.26 30.73
CA SER A 541 0.52 20.18 31.78
C SER A 541 0.25 21.64 31.44
N ASP A 542 0.49 22.06 30.20
CA ASP A 542 0.21 23.43 29.72
C ASP A 542 -0.48 23.39 28.33
N PRO A 543 -1.80 23.19 28.30
CA PRO A 543 -2.55 23.07 27.03
C PRO A 543 -2.54 24.32 26.14
N GLY A 544 -2.03 25.45 26.64
CA GLY A 544 -1.90 26.71 25.87
C GLY A 544 -0.62 26.77 25.01
N VAL A 545 0.33 25.85 25.22
CA VAL A 545 1.60 25.85 24.45
C VAL A 545 1.39 25.67 22.94
N PRO A 546 0.54 24.74 22.47
CA PRO A 546 0.33 24.56 21.03
C PRO A 546 -0.12 25.84 20.34
N GLU A 547 -1.08 26.58 20.91
CA GLU A 547 -1.59 27.84 20.37
C GLU A 547 -0.50 28.90 20.31
N ARG A 548 0.30 29.03 21.39
CA ARG A 548 1.44 29.98 21.41
C ARG A 548 2.49 29.67 20.34
N VAL A 549 2.78 28.38 20.10
CA VAL A 549 3.70 27.96 19.04
C VAL A 549 3.14 28.29 17.66
N ILE A 550 1.86 28.02 17.41
CA ILE A 550 1.18 28.34 16.15
C ILE A 550 1.20 29.85 15.89
N GLN A 551 0.91 30.66 16.93
CA GLN A 551 0.94 32.13 16.83
C GLN A 551 2.36 32.66 16.55
N LYS A 552 3.39 32.02 17.11
CA LYS A 552 4.80 32.40 16.88
C LYS A 552 5.30 32.02 15.47
N PHE A 553 4.83 30.89 14.93
CA PHE A 553 5.27 30.36 13.64
C PHE A 553 4.11 30.06 12.68
N PRO A 554 3.23 31.04 12.36
CA PRO A 554 1.99 30.78 11.62
C PRO A 554 2.23 30.31 10.19
N ARG A 555 3.27 30.83 9.52
CA ARG A 555 3.60 30.42 8.15
C ARG A 555 4.10 28.98 8.08
N LEU A 556 4.96 28.58 9.03
CA LEU A 556 5.48 27.22 9.10
C LEU A 556 4.35 26.24 9.42
N HIS A 557 3.50 26.57 10.41
CA HIS A 557 2.32 25.74 10.74
C HIS A 557 1.42 25.58 9.50
N LYS A 558 1.10 26.68 8.80
CA LYS A 558 0.26 26.63 7.60
C LYS A 558 0.89 25.77 6.50
N LEU A 559 2.20 25.85 6.29
CA LEU A 559 2.95 25.06 5.32
C LEU A 559 2.81 23.55 5.61
N VAL A 560 3.11 23.15 6.85
CA VAL A 560 3.10 21.74 7.25
C VAL A 560 1.68 21.19 7.36
N TYR A 561 0.74 21.96 7.90
CA TYR A 561 -0.68 21.56 8.02
C TYR A 561 -1.32 21.31 6.65
N ASN A 562 -1.01 22.13 5.65
CA ASN A 562 -1.44 21.93 4.26
C ASN A 562 -0.51 20.96 3.48
N LYS A 563 0.23 20.08 4.17
CA LYS A 563 1.02 19.00 3.56
C LYS A 563 2.02 19.52 2.53
N TYR A 564 2.61 20.69 2.77
CA TYR A 564 3.53 21.40 1.87
C TYR A 564 2.94 21.74 0.50
N TRP A 565 1.61 21.76 0.36
CA TRP A 565 0.85 21.96 -0.89
C TRP A 565 1.28 21.02 -2.04
N ILE A 566 1.69 19.78 -1.70
CA ILE A 566 2.13 18.82 -2.73
C ILE A 566 0.95 18.32 -3.57
N ASP A 567 -0.23 18.17 -2.95
CA ASP A 567 -1.45 17.79 -3.69
C ASP A 567 -1.78 18.86 -4.76
N GLU A 568 -1.77 20.14 -4.37
CA GLU A 568 -2.04 21.26 -5.27
C GLU A 568 -0.95 21.42 -6.34
N LEU A 569 0.30 21.15 -5.98
CA LEU A 569 1.41 21.14 -6.96
C LEU A 569 1.21 20.04 -8.01
N TYR A 570 0.79 18.84 -7.60
CA TYR A 570 0.52 17.74 -8.53
C TYR A 570 -0.72 18.02 -9.38
N ASP A 571 -1.76 18.61 -8.81
CA ASP A 571 -2.92 19.06 -9.56
C ASP A 571 -2.53 20.07 -10.64
N PHE A 572 -1.69 21.06 -10.30
CA PHE A 572 -1.21 22.05 -11.25
C PHE A 572 -0.32 21.43 -12.34
N LEU A 573 0.70 20.64 -11.96
CA LEU A 573 1.68 20.12 -12.91
C LEU A 573 1.13 19.01 -13.81
N PHE A 574 0.32 18.10 -13.26
CA PHE A 574 -0.10 16.89 -13.96
C PHE A 574 -1.59 16.90 -14.27
N VAL A 575 -2.47 17.01 -13.29
CA VAL A 575 -3.91 16.80 -13.49
C VAL A 575 -4.48 17.89 -14.39
N ASN A 576 -4.33 19.16 -14.03
CA ASN A 576 -4.89 20.27 -14.79
C ASN A 576 -4.23 20.40 -16.17
N SER A 577 -2.93 20.16 -16.29
CA SER A 577 -2.20 20.21 -17.56
C SER A 577 -2.67 19.12 -18.51
N ILE A 578 -2.80 17.86 -18.05
CA ILE A 578 -3.29 16.74 -18.87
C ILE A 578 -4.74 16.95 -19.26
N VAL A 579 -5.61 17.36 -18.33
CA VAL A 579 -7.03 17.63 -18.62
C VAL A 579 -7.18 18.78 -19.62
N SER A 580 -6.40 19.86 -19.48
CA SER A 580 -6.43 21.00 -20.41
C SER A 580 -5.94 20.60 -21.79
N PHE A 581 -4.86 19.81 -21.87
CA PHE A 581 -4.35 19.28 -23.13
C PHE A 581 -5.35 18.31 -23.79
N SER A 582 -5.99 17.43 -23.00
CA SER A 582 -7.03 16.53 -23.51
C SER A 582 -8.24 17.30 -24.08
N ARG A 583 -8.67 18.39 -23.41
CA ARG A 583 -9.73 19.27 -23.91
C ARG A 583 -9.32 20.01 -25.20
N PHE A 584 -8.06 20.39 -25.30
CA PHE A 584 -7.54 20.98 -26.54
C PHE A 584 -7.56 19.97 -27.68
N LEU A 585 -7.07 18.75 -27.46
CA LEU A 585 -7.11 17.68 -28.47
C LEU A 585 -8.55 17.36 -28.89
N TRP A 586 -9.47 17.24 -27.94
CA TRP A 586 -10.88 17.01 -28.24
C TRP A 586 -11.45 18.09 -29.16
N LYS A 587 -11.30 19.39 -28.80
CA LYS A 587 -11.88 20.48 -29.58
C LYS A 587 -11.15 20.73 -30.90
N ALA A 588 -9.81 20.75 -30.88
CA ALA A 588 -9.04 21.14 -32.06
C ALA A 588 -8.86 19.97 -33.04
N PHE A 589 -8.72 18.75 -32.55
CA PHE A 589 -8.44 17.59 -33.39
C PHE A 589 -9.68 16.75 -33.65
N ASP A 590 -10.42 16.35 -32.61
CA ASP A 590 -11.59 15.49 -32.74
C ASP A 590 -12.75 16.23 -33.42
N GLU A 591 -13.20 17.34 -32.82
CA GLU A 591 -14.37 18.09 -33.36
C GLU A 591 -14.01 18.84 -34.65
N ALA A 592 -12.91 19.62 -34.67
CA ALA A 592 -12.64 20.48 -35.81
C ALA A 592 -12.03 19.73 -37.02
N VAL A 593 -11.17 18.73 -36.81
CA VAL A 593 -10.51 18.00 -37.91
C VAL A 593 -11.32 16.73 -38.25
N ILE A 594 -11.47 15.79 -37.32
CA ILE A 594 -12.08 14.48 -37.61
C ILE A 594 -13.56 14.65 -37.97
N ASP A 595 -14.35 15.23 -37.05
CA ASP A 595 -15.77 15.46 -37.27
C ASP A 595 -16.01 16.49 -38.39
N GLY A 596 -15.13 17.49 -38.48
CA GLY A 596 -15.14 18.48 -39.56
C GLY A 596 -15.00 17.86 -40.95
N ILE A 597 -14.05 16.90 -41.13
CA ILE A 597 -13.87 16.17 -42.40
C ILE A 597 -15.08 15.28 -42.69
N VAL A 598 -15.53 14.50 -41.69
CA VAL A 598 -16.70 13.60 -41.86
C VAL A 598 -17.94 14.38 -42.21
N ASN A 599 -18.25 15.42 -41.46
CA ASN A 599 -19.41 16.29 -41.72
C ASN A 599 -19.27 17.09 -43.02
N GLY A 600 -18.04 17.55 -43.34
CA GLY A 600 -17.70 18.21 -44.58
C GLY A 600 -17.93 17.34 -45.81
N THR A 601 -17.51 16.07 -45.74
CA THR A 601 -17.76 15.08 -46.79
C THR A 601 -19.29 14.91 -47.02
N GLY A 602 -20.05 14.78 -45.91
CA GLY A 602 -21.51 14.75 -45.98
C GLY A 602 -22.13 16.00 -46.59
N ALA A 603 -21.59 17.18 -46.26
CA ALA A 603 -22.03 18.46 -46.82
C ALA A 603 -21.72 18.57 -48.33
N VAL A 604 -20.56 18.13 -48.78
CA VAL A 604 -20.15 18.09 -50.18
C VAL A 604 -21.09 17.14 -50.95
N VAL A 605 -21.33 15.93 -50.47
CA VAL A 605 -22.24 14.96 -51.11
C VAL A 605 -23.66 15.55 -51.20
N ARG A 606 -24.12 16.19 -50.14
CA ARG A 606 -25.42 16.86 -50.13
C ARG A 606 -25.48 18.02 -51.10
N GLY A 607 -24.39 18.82 -51.20
CA GLY A 607 -24.23 19.91 -52.17
C GLY A 607 -24.33 19.40 -53.61
N TRP A 608 -23.59 18.34 -53.95
CA TRP A 608 -23.65 17.67 -55.24
C TRP A 608 -25.06 17.11 -55.53
N GLY A 609 -25.69 16.45 -54.55
CA GLY A 609 -27.07 15.98 -54.69
C GLY A 609 -28.06 17.10 -54.99
N ASN A 610 -27.92 18.23 -54.32
CA ASN A 610 -28.75 19.41 -54.60
C ASN A 610 -28.49 20.01 -56.01
N ALA A 611 -27.23 20.09 -56.42
CA ALA A 611 -26.87 20.56 -57.75
C ALA A 611 -27.43 19.63 -58.85
N LEU A 612 -27.25 18.31 -58.69
CA LEU A 612 -27.79 17.31 -59.61
C LEU A 612 -29.33 17.33 -59.67
N ARG A 613 -30.00 17.71 -58.58
CA ARG A 613 -31.45 17.83 -58.52
C ARG A 613 -32.01 18.89 -59.49
N TRP A 614 -31.22 19.93 -59.86
CA TRP A 614 -31.60 20.90 -60.84
C TRP A 614 -31.75 20.32 -62.25
N ILE A 615 -31.09 19.20 -62.56
CA ILE A 615 -31.23 18.48 -63.83
C ILE A 615 -32.52 17.69 -63.88
N GLN A 616 -33.11 17.35 -62.73
CA GLN A 616 -34.33 16.62 -62.59
C GLN A 616 -35.51 17.60 -62.42
N THR A 617 -36.03 18.15 -63.57
CA THR A 617 -37.09 19.13 -63.54
C THR A 617 -38.45 18.54 -63.15
N GLY A 618 -38.62 17.19 -63.19
CA GLY A 618 -39.86 16.48 -62.91
C GLY A 618 -40.87 16.59 -64.05
N LEU A 619 -40.52 17.30 -65.11
CA LEU A 619 -41.41 17.50 -66.26
C LEU A 619 -41.08 16.54 -67.41
N VAL A 620 -42.02 15.69 -67.79
CA VAL A 620 -41.78 14.65 -68.83
C VAL A 620 -41.30 15.25 -70.15
N LYS A 621 -41.73 16.45 -70.47
CA LYS A 621 -41.34 17.19 -71.70
C LYS A 621 -39.80 17.49 -71.70
N ASP A 622 -39.18 17.81 -70.57
CA ASP A 622 -37.77 18.15 -70.48
C ASP A 622 -36.90 16.89 -70.61
N TYR A 623 -37.35 15.76 -70.10
CA TYR A 623 -36.70 14.48 -70.27
C TYR A 623 -36.78 13.95 -71.72
N ALA A 624 -38.01 14.17 -72.36
CA ALA A 624 -38.17 13.81 -73.75
C ALA A 624 -37.29 14.67 -74.67
N LEU A 625 -37.17 15.98 -74.36
CA LEU A 625 -36.27 16.90 -75.07
C LEU A 625 -34.80 16.47 -74.91
N SER A 626 -34.38 16.16 -73.71
CA SER A 626 -33.01 15.71 -73.41
C SER A 626 -32.69 14.41 -74.14
N PHE A 627 -33.66 13.47 -74.18
CA PHE A 627 -33.52 12.22 -74.96
C PHE A 627 -33.37 12.49 -76.45
N LEU A 628 -34.23 13.40 -77.01
CA LEU A 628 -34.16 13.78 -78.42
C LEU A 628 -32.82 14.41 -78.78
N VAL A 629 -32.33 15.33 -77.93
CA VAL A 629 -30.98 15.94 -78.06
C VAL A 629 -29.89 14.89 -78.03
N GLY A 630 -29.93 13.95 -77.10
CA GLY A 630 -28.99 12.85 -77.02
C GLY A 630 -28.95 11.97 -78.27
N VAL A 631 -30.13 11.62 -78.83
CA VAL A 631 -30.27 10.88 -80.08
C VAL A 631 -29.72 11.70 -81.27
N LEU A 632 -29.96 12.99 -81.35
CA LEU A 632 -29.41 13.86 -82.40
C LEU A 632 -27.91 13.96 -82.34
N VAL A 633 -27.34 14.03 -81.15
CA VAL A 633 -25.85 14.05 -80.90
C VAL A 633 -25.23 12.72 -81.38
N VAL A 634 -25.82 11.57 -81.04
CA VAL A 634 -25.33 10.23 -81.45
C VAL A 634 -25.46 10.09 -82.99
N ILE A 635 -26.57 10.48 -83.58
CA ILE A 635 -26.77 10.45 -85.07
C ILE A 635 -25.73 11.38 -85.73
N GLY A 636 -25.61 12.61 -85.22
CA GLY A 636 -24.65 13.58 -85.77
C GLY A 636 -23.22 13.05 -85.71
N TYR A 637 -22.85 12.40 -84.64
CA TYR A 637 -21.53 11.75 -84.50
C TYR A 637 -21.35 10.61 -85.53
N LEU A 638 -22.39 9.80 -85.73
CA LEU A 638 -22.32 8.69 -86.68
C LEU A 638 -22.28 9.13 -88.14
N VAL A 639 -22.90 10.27 -88.46
CA VAL A 639 -22.94 10.84 -89.84
C VAL A 639 -21.65 11.60 -90.16
N LEU A 640 -21.04 12.22 -89.19
CA LEU A 640 -19.77 12.98 -89.35
C LEU A 640 -18.50 12.11 -89.27
N ARG A 641 -18.64 10.85 -88.95
CA ARG A 641 -17.60 9.86 -88.95
C ARG A 641 -17.64 8.98 -90.18
#